data_2aca8bcf02389677820b92454ce953f7
#
_entry.id   2aca8bcf02389677820b92454ce953f7
#
_cell.length_a   1.000
_cell.length_b   1.000
_cell.length_c   1.000
_cell.angle_alpha   90.00
_cell.angle_beta   90.00
_cell.angle_gamma   90.00
#
_symmetry.space_group_name_H-M   'P 1'
#
loop_
_entity.id
_entity.type
_entity.pdbx_description
1 polymer ?
#
loop_
_entity_poly.entity_id
_entity_poly.type
_entity_poly.pdbx_seq_one_letter_code
_entity_poly.pdbx_strand_id
1 'polypeptide(L)'
;MSEMKVVNKNSKAYQAWLSYEKLSDSYLKEYNELLSNISIYGKTNLNASIKEEINKALPKFLSADFELNFNQQFQNKILIAAEKELKEIAADNKSIAPLLKSINFSELNDEGYLIKYFEEMDLLLLTAITERGLLYGNFALLREIQQENNLEQLDLLSNPKNNLRMLNHWDNLDGSIERGYAGKSIFYQNNNLVNDLKRIKDYARMLASIGINALSINNVNVSYEETRLIDDKIEMVITIADILRDYGITTYLSANYASPMQLSSIDTADPLDEKVRLWWKEKAAEIYEQIPDFGGFVVKADSEGRPGPFTYGRSHAQGANMLAEALEPYGGLLIWRCFVYNCQQDWRDKETDRARAAYDNFKDLDGEFKENVLLQIKNGPMDFQVREPVTPLFGAMPATNQVLELQVTQEYTGQQKDLCYLIPQWKKVTDFDTYAEGENTPVKRIVDGSTYDQKNTGFAAVVNVGDDQNWTGHHLAQANLYGYGRLAWNPDLSAVEITEEWIKITFGLDQEVMESLLRMLLYSWTIYEDYTSPLGIGWMVNPGHHYGVNVNGYEYSRWGTYHRADHEGIGVDRSVATGTGYAGQYFEENAKKYETVENCPDELLLFFHHVPYTHELDSGKTVIQHIYDSHFRGVAAVKELQDHWKKIKKKVDPEIYQNVEARLKMQLDSAVEWRDQVNTYFHRISGIDDQYDRKIY
;
A
#
# COMPACT_ATOMS: atom_id res chain seq x y z
N MET A 1 18.33 17.03 23.03
CA MET A 1 18.95 15.98 22.20
C MET A 1 18.28 14.68 22.59
N SER A 2 17.37 14.14 21.76
CA SER A 2 16.86 12.78 21.99
C SER A 2 18.01 11.82 21.67
N GLU A 3 18.40 11.01 22.63
CA GLU A 3 19.34 9.90 22.39
C GLU A 3 18.84 9.11 21.19
N MET A 4 19.69 8.91 20.18
CA MET A 4 19.40 8.00 19.09
C MET A 4 19.17 6.60 19.69
N LYS A 5 17.94 6.09 19.60
CA LYS A 5 17.65 4.70 19.98
C LYS A 5 18.55 3.80 19.15
N VAL A 6 19.40 3.03 19.79
CA VAL A 6 20.22 2.03 19.09
C VAL A 6 19.29 0.91 18.63
N VAL A 7 19.07 0.84 17.32
CA VAL A 7 18.25 -0.18 16.67
C VAL A 7 19.03 -1.50 16.62
N ASN A 8 18.46 -2.56 17.19
CA ASN A 8 19.02 -3.92 17.08
C ASN A 8 18.62 -4.55 15.74
N LYS A 9 19.47 -4.43 14.73
CA LYS A 9 19.22 -4.95 13.37
C LYS A 9 19.17 -6.50 13.30
N ASN A 10 19.55 -7.19 14.36
CA ASN A 10 19.49 -8.65 14.43
C ASN A 10 18.22 -9.16 15.14
N SER A 11 17.39 -8.29 15.72
CA SER A 11 16.13 -8.73 16.35
C SER A 11 15.12 -9.19 15.31
N LYS A 12 14.22 -10.10 15.69
CA LYS A 12 13.12 -10.56 14.85
C LYS A 12 12.19 -9.40 14.46
N ALA A 13 11.96 -8.47 15.39
CA ALA A 13 11.14 -7.28 15.14
C ALA A 13 11.68 -6.44 13.96
N TYR A 14 13.01 -6.26 13.87
CA TYR A 14 13.64 -5.54 12.77
C TYR A 14 13.69 -6.35 11.47
N GLN A 15 13.99 -7.65 11.56
CA GLN A 15 14.09 -8.53 10.39
C GLN A 15 12.72 -8.78 9.73
N ALA A 16 11.64 -8.53 10.44
CA ALA A 16 10.26 -8.73 9.98
C ALA A 16 10.05 -10.17 9.44
N TRP A 17 9.38 -10.33 8.31
CA TRP A 17 9.15 -11.62 7.65
C TRP A 17 10.41 -12.22 6.98
N LEU A 18 11.55 -11.52 7.05
CA LEU A 18 12.85 -11.98 6.56
C LEU A 18 13.79 -12.40 7.71
N SER A 19 13.22 -12.76 8.87
CA SER A 19 13.97 -13.22 10.03
C SER A 19 14.61 -14.59 9.80
N TYR A 20 14.02 -15.42 8.96
CA TYR A 20 14.42 -16.80 8.66
C TYR A 20 14.62 -17.65 9.91
N GLU A 21 13.74 -18.61 10.13
CA GLU A 21 13.81 -19.51 11.27
C GLU A 21 14.41 -20.85 10.89
N LYS A 22 14.94 -21.60 11.88
CA LYS A 22 15.33 -22.99 11.67
C LYS A 22 14.14 -23.80 11.18
N LEU A 23 14.33 -24.56 10.12
CA LEU A 23 13.34 -25.50 9.59
C LEU A 23 13.17 -26.70 10.53
N SER A 24 12.03 -27.38 10.45
CA SER A 24 11.77 -28.57 11.25
C SER A 24 12.76 -29.71 10.91
N ASP A 25 13.07 -30.52 11.91
CA ASP A 25 13.99 -31.64 11.73
C ASP A 25 13.44 -32.68 10.71
N SER A 26 12.12 -32.79 10.54
CA SER A 26 11.49 -33.61 9.52
C SER A 26 11.74 -33.08 8.11
N TYR A 27 11.58 -31.79 7.90
CA TYR A 27 11.81 -31.13 6.62
C TYR A 27 13.31 -31.15 6.24
N LEU A 28 14.20 -30.89 7.21
CA LEU A 28 15.63 -30.98 6.98
C LEU A 28 16.09 -32.39 6.65
N LYS A 29 15.50 -33.43 7.25
CA LYS A 29 15.82 -34.83 6.91
C LYS A 29 15.53 -35.14 5.43
N GLU A 30 14.50 -34.52 4.86
CA GLU A 30 14.07 -34.72 3.47
C GLU A 30 14.89 -33.84 2.50
N TYR A 31 15.06 -32.56 2.81
CA TYR A 31 15.58 -31.57 1.85
C TYR A 31 16.97 -31.01 2.14
N ASN A 32 17.68 -31.49 3.20
CA ASN A 32 19.01 -30.95 3.53
C ASN A 32 20.01 -31.09 2.39
N GLU A 33 20.01 -32.20 1.65
CA GLU A 33 20.91 -32.40 0.51
C GLU A 33 20.59 -31.44 -0.65
N LEU A 34 19.29 -31.20 -0.92
CA LEU A 34 18.84 -30.24 -1.93
C LEU A 34 19.28 -28.81 -1.54
N LEU A 35 18.97 -28.38 -0.32
CA LEU A 35 19.24 -27.04 0.18
C LEU A 35 20.74 -26.74 0.34
N SER A 36 21.56 -27.76 0.53
CA SER A 36 23.00 -27.62 0.67
C SER A 36 23.75 -27.50 -0.66
N ASN A 37 23.08 -27.70 -1.80
CA ASN A 37 23.70 -27.75 -3.11
C ASN A 37 23.06 -26.77 -4.09
N ILE A 38 23.47 -25.50 -4.04
CA ILE A 38 22.92 -24.41 -4.84
C ILE A 38 23.98 -23.85 -5.81
N SER A 39 23.57 -23.69 -7.07
CA SER A 39 24.34 -22.97 -8.09
C SER A 39 23.61 -21.68 -8.47
N ILE A 40 24.30 -20.54 -8.44
CA ILE A 40 23.75 -19.23 -8.84
C ILE A 40 24.63 -18.63 -9.93
N TYR A 41 24.03 -18.38 -11.08
CA TYR A 41 24.70 -17.79 -12.24
C TYR A 41 24.29 -16.31 -12.40
N GLY A 42 25.20 -15.54 -12.98
CA GLY A 42 25.06 -14.12 -13.20
C GLY A 42 26.06 -13.28 -12.40
N LYS A 43 26.33 -12.05 -12.89
CA LYS A 43 27.38 -11.16 -12.36
C LYS A 43 26.89 -9.73 -12.10
N THR A 44 25.59 -9.45 -12.25
CA THR A 44 25.02 -8.12 -12.01
C THR A 44 24.88 -7.84 -10.50
N ASN A 45 24.57 -6.59 -10.15
CA ASN A 45 24.28 -6.22 -8.76
C ASN A 45 23.07 -6.98 -8.22
N LEU A 46 22.03 -7.21 -9.04
CA LEU A 46 20.88 -8.02 -8.66
C LEU A 46 21.28 -9.47 -8.31
N ASN A 47 22.18 -10.08 -9.10
CA ASN A 47 22.70 -11.40 -8.76
C ASN A 47 23.53 -11.38 -7.45
N ALA A 48 24.24 -10.28 -7.17
CA ALA A 48 24.94 -10.12 -5.88
C ALA A 48 23.93 -10.05 -4.72
N SER A 49 22.80 -9.33 -4.87
CA SER A 49 21.73 -9.29 -3.89
C SER A 49 21.06 -10.65 -3.68
N ILE A 50 20.83 -11.44 -4.74
CA ILE A 50 20.35 -12.83 -4.65
C ILE A 50 21.32 -13.69 -3.81
N LYS A 51 22.62 -13.63 -4.10
CA LYS A 51 23.65 -14.38 -3.36
C LYS A 51 23.71 -13.96 -1.88
N GLU A 52 23.65 -12.65 -1.62
CA GLU A 52 23.64 -12.12 -0.26
C GLU A 52 22.42 -12.62 0.52
N GLU A 53 21.25 -12.69 -0.12
CA GLU A 53 20.01 -13.14 0.51
C GLU A 53 20.05 -14.63 0.87
N ILE A 54 20.50 -15.47 -0.06
CA ILE A 54 20.68 -16.90 0.18
C ILE A 54 21.69 -17.15 1.31
N ASN A 55 22.81 -16.38 1.33
CA ASN A 55 23.79 -16.46 2.41
C ASN A 55 23.24 -16.03 3.78
N LYS A 56 22.20 -15.21 3.82
CA LYS A 56 21.50 -14.85 5.07
C LYS A 56 20.50 -15.93 5.50
N ALA A 57 19.79 -16.53 4.55
CA ALA A 57 18.70 -17.45 4.81
C ALA A 57 19.20 -18.87 5.17
N LEU A 58 20.04 -19.47 4.33
CA LEU A 58 20.41 -20.88 4.47
C LEU A 58 21.09 -21.24 5.79
N PRO A 59 22.05 -20.47 6.33
CA PRO A 59 22.64 -20.78 7.63
C PRO A 59 21.63 -20.83 8.75
N LYS A 60 20.58 -19.99 8.68
CA LYS A 60 19.51 -19.99 9.66
C LYS A 60 18.56 -21.18 9.48
N PHE A 61 18.19 -21.49 8.24
CA PHE A 61 17.37 -22.66 7.92
C PHE A 61 18.01 -23.96 8.38
N LEU A 62 19.29 -24.15 8.08
CA LEU A 62 20.03 -25.38 8.34
C LEU A 62 20.62 -25.45 9.76
N SER A 63 20.64 -24.34 10.51
CA SER A 63 21.32 -24.21 11.83
C SER A 63 22.75 -24.73 11.82
N ALA A 64 23.49 -24.45 10.74
CA ALA A 64 24.86 -24.88 10.54
C ALA A 64 25.71 -23.71 10.05
N ASP A 65 27.00 -23.71 10.41
CA ASP A 65 27.98 -22.87 9.74
C ASP A 65 28.18 -23.42 8.32
N PHE A 66 27.42 -22.87 7.38
CA PHE A 66 27.37 -23.32 6.01
C PHE A 66 28.08 -22.30 5.13
N GLU A 67 29.19 -22.71 4.49
CA GLU A 67 29.80 -21.96 3.39
C GLU A 67 29.13 -22.42 2.09
N LEU A 68 28.38 -21.53 1.44
CA LEU A 68 27.89 -21.78 0.09
C LEU A 68 29.06 -21.89 -0.87
N ASN A 69 29.27 -23.07 -1.37
CA ASN A 69 30.15 -23.28 -2.50
C ASN A 69 29.45 -22.83 -3.80
N PHE A 70 29.61 -21.55 -4.17
CA PHE A 70 29.18 -21.05 -5.47
C PHE A 70 30.07 -21.64 -6.59
N ASN A 71 29.95 -22.94 -6.85
CA ASN A 71 30.69 -23.59 -7.89
C ASN A 71 30.11 -23.28 -9.26
N GLN A 72 30.96 -22.79 -10.18
CA GLN A 72 30.63 -22.57 -11.59
C GLN A 72 30.47 -23.89 -12.39
N GLN A 73 30.72 -25.04 -11.78
CA GLN A 73 30.50 -26.34 -12.42
C GLN A 73 29.17 -26.92 -11.92
N PHE A 74 28.22 -27.01 -12.85
CA PHE A 74 26.90 -27.60 -12.60
C PHE A 74 27.05 -29.06 -12.08
N GLN A 75 26.84 -29.26 -10.80
CA GLN A 75 26.69 -30.55 -10.12
C GLN A 75 25.63 -30.47 -9.01
N ASN A 76 24.85 -29.40 -8.99
CA ASN A 76 24.06 -28.98 -7.85
C ASN A 76 22.59 -29.29 -8.04
N LYS A 77 21.85 -29.41 -6.93
CA LYS A 77 20.44 -29.79 -6.89
C LYS A 77 19.49 -28.60 -7.00
N ILE A 78 19.96 -27.37 -6.71
CA ILE A 78 19.23 -26.13 -6.99
C ILE A 78 20.04 -25.31 -8.00
N LEU A 79 19.39 -24.91 -9.09
CA LEU A 79 19.95 -24.03 -10.11
C LEU A 79 19.16 -22.72 -10.16
N ILE A 80 19.86 -21.60 -10.00
CA ILE A 80 19.30 -20.23 -10.09
C ILE A 80 20.02 -19.52 -11.23
N ALA A 81 19.31 -19.27 -12.34
CA ALA A 81 19.88 -18.65 -13.52
C ALA A 81 18.78 -17.95 -14.36
N ALA A 82 19.06 -16.75 -14.87
CA ALA A 82 18.18 -16.14 -15.86
C ALA A 82 18.29 -16.87 -17.21
N GLU A 83 17.35 -16.63 -18.11
CA GLU A 83 17.26 -17.31 -19.42
C GLU A 83 18.58 -17.26 -20.18
N LYS A 84 19.27 -16.11 -20.18
CA LYS A 84 20.55 -15.93 -20.87
C LYS A 84 21.62 -16.87 -20.33
N GLU A 85 21.83 -16.87 -19.01
CA GLU A 85 22.81 -17.72 -18.34
C GLU A 85 22.45 -19.21 -18.48
N LEU A 86 21.15 -19.55 -18.44
CA LEU A 86 20.67 -20.91 -18.62
C LEU A 86 20.99 -21.44 -20.03
N LYS A 87 20.85 -20.59 -21.06
CA LYS A 87 21.27 -20.91 -22.45
C LYS A 87 22.78 -21.15 -22.57
N GLU A 88 23.61 -20.33 -21.88
CA GLU A 88 25.07 -20.51 -21.85
C GLU A 88 25.43 -21.81 -21.16
N ILE A 89 24.82 -22.14 -20.00
CA ILE A 89 25.05 -23.42 -19.30
C ILE A 89 24.65 -24.61 -20.19
N ALA A 90 23.52 -24.53 -20.88
CA ALA A 90 23.02 -25.61 -21.75
C ALA A 90 23.91 -25.83 -22.98
N ALA A 91 24.63 -24.84 -23.47
CA ALA A 91 25.61 -24.99 -24.56
C ALA A 91 26.81 -25.82 -24.11
N ASP A 92 27.26 -25.63 -22.87
CA ASP A 92 28.42 -26.34 -22.31
C ASP A 92 28.05 -27.68 -21.66
N ASN A 93 26.80 -27.84 -21.23
CA ASN A 93 26.30 -29.01 -20.53
C ASN A 93 25.07 -29.65 -21.24
N LYS A 94 25.31 -30.76 -21.93
CA LYS A 94 24.28 -31.48 -22.69
C LYS A 94 23.10 -32.00 -21.84
N SER A 95 23.29 -32.18 -20.54
CA SER A 95 22.18 -32.61 -19.65
C SER A 95 21.15 -31.51 -19.41
N ILE A 96 21.55 -30.25 -19.52
CA ILE A 96 20.63 -29.08 -19.32
C ILE A 96 19.85 -28.72 -20.61
N ALA A 97 20.37 -29.11 -21.79
CA ALA A 97 19.74 -28.77 -23.06
C ALA A 97 18.27 -29.29 -23.22
N PRO A 98 17.90 -30.50 -22.74
CA PRO A 98 16.51 -30.96 -22.74
C PRO A 98 15.61 -30.12 -21.82
N LEU A 99 16.10 -29.75 -20.63
CA LEU A 99 15.40 -28.90 -19.66
C LEU A 99 15.06 -27.53 -20.28
N LEU A 100 16.03 -26.88 -20.91
CA LEU A 100 15.82 -25.59 -21.57
C LEU A 100 14.70 -25.66 -22.62
N LYS A 101 14.56 -26.77 -23.34
CA LYS A 101 13.49 -26.96 -24.32
C LYS A 101 12.10 -27.18 -23.71
N SER A 102 12.04 -27.65 -22.47
CA SER A 102 10.76 -27.88 -21.77
C SER A 102 10.19 -26.61 -21.11
N ILE A 103 10.95 -25.51 -21.09
CA ILE A 103 10.53 -24.24 -20.50
C ILE A 103 9.99 -23.33 -21.62
N ASN A 104 8.77 -22.84 -21.42
CA ASN A 104 8.19 -21.83 -22.31
C ASN A 104 8.41 -20.43 -21.75
N PHE A 105 9.51 -19.79 -22.10
CA PHE A 105 9.83 -18.43 -21.64
C PHE A 105 8.84 -17.37 -22.16
N SER A 106 8.04 -17.65 -23.20
CA SER A 106 7.04 -16.70 -23.69
C SER A 106 5.84 -16.54 -22.73
N GLU A 107 5.70 -17.40 -21.74
CA GLU A 107 4.71 -17.28 -20.68
C GLU A 107 5.16 -16.36 -19.54
N LEU A 108 6.44 -16.01 -19.47
CA LEU A 108 6.99 -15.08 -18.49
C LEU A 108 7.04 -13.65 -19.06
N ASN A 109 6.73 -12.69 -18.22
CA ASN A 109 7.08 -11.28 -18.48
C ASN A 109 8.46 -10.94 -17.86
N ASP A 110 8.94 -9.72 -18.06
CA ASP A 110 10.28 -9.28 -17.63
C ASP A 110 10.50 -9.41 -16.10
N GLU A 111 9.45 -9.38 -15.30
CA GLU A 111 9.54 -9.48 -13.85
C GLU A 111 9.01 -10.83 -13.31
N GLY A 112 8.51 -11.69 -14.21
CA GLY A 112 8.03 -13.03 -13.89
C GLY A 112 9.15 -14.03 -13.63
N TYR A 113 8.82 -15.12 -12.98
CA TYR A 113 9.73 -16.22 -12.67
C TYR A 113 9.04 -17.59 -12.75
N LEU A 114 9.85 -18.64 -12.94
CA LEU A 114 9.47 -20.04 -12.85
C LEU A 114 10.32 -20.74 -11.78
N ILE A 115 9.66 -21.41 -10.83
CA ILE A 115 10.29 -22.35 -9.89
C ILE A 115 9.73 -23.73 -10.19
N LYS A 116 10.57 -24.66 -10.64
CA LYS A 116 10.11 -25.98 -11.03
C LYS A 116 11.09 -27.08 -10.67
N TYR A 117 10.59 -28.17 -10.09
CA TYR A 117 11.36 -29.38 -9.85
C TYR A 117 11.30 -30.33 -11.07
N PHE A 118 12.45 -30.82 -11.44
CA PHE A 118 12.64 -31.79 -12.54
C PHE A 118 13.09 -33.13 -11.97
N GLU A 119 12.16 -34.06 -11.81
CA GLU A 119 12.37 -35.36 -11.19
C GLU A 119 13.49 -36.17 -11.86
N GLU A 120 13.52 -36.21 -13.21
CA GLU A 120 14.53 -36.99 -13.99
C GLU A 120 15.98 -36.52 -13.72
N MET A 121 16.15 -35.31 -13.24
CA MET A 121 17.45 -34.69 -12.98
C MET A 121 17.73 -34.46 -11.49
N ASP A 122 16.75 -34.74 -10.64
CA ASP A 122 16.79 -34.38 -9.21
C ASP A 122 17.20 -32.90 -9.03
N LEU A 123 16.53 -32.00 -9.77
CA LEU A 123 16.92 -30.61 -9.91
C LEU A 123 15.73 -29.67 -9.67
N LEU A 124 15.87 -28.75 -8.72
CA LEU A 124 15.00 -27.60 -8.57
C LEU A 124 15.58 -26.40 -9.33
N LEU A 125 14.85 -25.93 -10.34
CA LEU A 125 15.23 -24.78 -11.14
C LEU A 125 14.44 -23.54 -10.69
N LEU A 126 15.14 -22.45 -10.46
CA LEU A 126 14.59 -21.09 -10.46
C LEU A 126 15.12 -20.33 -11.67
N THR A 127 14.23 -19.88 -12.56
CA THR A 127 14.60 -19.11 -13.75
C THR A 127 13.63 -17.96 -14.02
N ALA A 128 14.08 -16.99 -14.80
CA ALA A 128 13.33 -15.80 -15.23
C ALA A 128 13.92 -15.28 -16.54
N ILE A 129 13.22 -14.37 -17.24
CA ILE A 129 13.77 -13.68 -18.41
C ILE A 129 14.87 -12.70 -17.99
N THR A 130 14.65 -11.94 -16.90
CA THR A 130 15.57 -10.91 -16.41
C THR A 130 16.08 -11.23 -15.00
N GLU A 131 17.14 -10.57 -14.57
CA GLU A 131 17.66 -10.67 -13.20
C GLU A 131 16.68 -10.09 -12.17
N ARG A 132 15.79 -9.15 -12.54
CA ARG A 132 14.74 -8.62 -11.66
C ARG A 132 13.70 -9.71 -11.36
N GLY A 133 13.24 -10.42 -12.38
CA GLY A 133 12.36 -11.58 -12.21
C GLY A 133 13.04 -12.68 -11.38
N LEU A 134 14.34 -12.90 -11.59
CA LEU A 134 15.11 -13.87 -10.82
C LEU A 134 15.22 -13.48 -9.33
N LEU A 135 15.38 -12.20 -9.01
CA LEU A 135 15.38 -11.69 -7.62
C LEU A 135 14.04 -11.92 -6.93
N TYR A 136 12.91 -11.61 -7.60
CA TYR A 136 11.58 -11.88 -7.05
C TYR A 136 11.33 -13.39 -6.88
N GLY A 137 11.75 -14.19 -7.85
CA GLY A 137 11.70 -15.66 -7.78
C GLY A 137 12.55 -16.21 -6.63
N ASN A 138 13.71 -15.62 -6.34
CA ASN A 138 14.52 -16.00 -5.20
C ASN A 138 13.81 -15.79 -3.86
N PHE A 139 13.16 -14.64 -3.66
CA PHE A 139 12.36 -14.40 -2.46
C PHE A 139 11.14 -15.34 -2.40
N ALA A 140 10.55 -15.66 -3.55
CA ALA A 140 9.47 -16.64 -3.61
C ALA A 140 9.96 -18.04 -3.21
N LEU A 141 11.10 -18.51 -3.72
CA LEU A 141 11.72 -19.79 -3.33
C LEU A 141 11.99 -19.85 -1.83
N LEU A 142 12.60 -18.79 -1.26
CA LEU A 142 12.85 -18.73 0.17
C LEU A 142 11.56 -18.75 0.99
N ARG A 143 10.49 -18.16 0.50
CA ARG A 143 9.15 -18.20 1.12
C ARG A 143 8.54 -19.62 1.08
N GLU A 144 8.67 -20.34 -0.04
CA GLU A 144 8.25 -21.75 -0.13
C GLU A 144 9.01 -22.62 0.88
N ILE A 145 10.31 -22.42 1.01
CA ILE A 145 11.15 -23.13 1.99
C ILE A 145 10.73 -22.80 3.42
N GLN A 146 10.50 -21.50 3.76
CA GLN A 146 10.07 -21.09 5.10
C GLN A 146 8.71 -21.68 5.51
N GLN A 147 7.82 -21.91 4.54
CA GLN A 147 6.54 -22.54 4.77
C GLN A 147 6.61 -24.06 4.84
N GLU A 148 7.81 -24.62 4.67
CA GLU A 148 8.05 -26.08 4.59
C GLU A 148 7.18 -26.78 3.54
N ASN A 149 6.97 -26.12 2.39
CA ASN A 149 6.25 -26.71 1.27
C ASN A 149 7.08 -27.81 0.59
N ASN A 150 6.42 -28.78 -0.03
CA ASN A 150 7.08 -29.86 -0.73
C ASN A 150 7.82 -29.35 -1.97
N LEU A 151 9.15 -29.32 -1.94
CA LEU A 151 9.98 -28.76 -3.01
C LEU A 151 9.97 -29.62 -4.28
N GLU A 152 9.75 -30.93 -4.18
CA GLU A 152 9.69 -31.85 -5.32
C GLU A 152 8.35 -31.74 -6.10
N GLN A 153 7.36 -31.03 -5.54
CA GLN A 153 6.09 -30.75 -6.18
C GLN A 153 5.98 -29.34 -6.74
N LEU A 154 7.05 -28.52 -6.64
CA LEU A 154 7.00 -27.15 -7.13
C LEU A 154 6.94 -27.11 -8.66
N ASP A 155 5.91 -26.45 -9.18
CA ASP A 155 5.74 -26.01 -10.56
C ASP A 155 5.02 -24.65 -10.53
N LEU A 156 5.76 -23.61 -10.15
CA LEU A 156 5.25 -22.27 -9.88
C LEU A 156 5.73 -21.28 -10.95
N LEU A 157 4.85 -20.97 -11.91
CA LEU A 157 5.01 -19.86 -12.83
C LEU A 157 4.25 -18.66 -12.27
N SER A 158 4.93 -17.55 -12.08
CA SER A 158 4.33 -16.34 -11.49
C SER A 158 4.80 -15.08 -12.23
N ASN A 159 3.82 -14.31 -12.69
CA ASN A 159 4.00 -12.99 -13.28
C ASN A 159 3.26 -11.96 -12.44
N PRO A 160 3.82 -10.77 -12.19
CA PRO A 160 3.04 -9.69 -11.61
C PRO A 160 1.90 -9.30 -12.56
N LYS A 161 0.71 -9.12 -11.99
CA LYS A 161 -0.47 -8.65 -12.74
C LYS A 161 -0.41 -7.14 -13.00
N ASN A 162 0.20 -6.38 -12.09
CA ASN A 162 0.34 -4.94 -12.18
C ASN A 162 1.79 -4.58 -12.54
N ASN A 163 1.96 -3.76 -13.58
CA ASN A 163 3.27 -3.30 -14.02
C ASN A 163 3.91 -2.32 -13.03
N LEU A 164 3.13 -1.38 -12.49
CA LEU A 164 3.58 -0.48 -11.44
C LEU A 164 3.12 -0.99 -10.06
N ARG A 165 4.07 -1.20 -9.15
CA ARG A 165 3.83 -1.59 -7.76
C ARG A 165 4.63 -0.66 -6.87
N MET A 166 4.01 0.51 -6.59
CA MET A 166 4.68 1.67 -6.06
C MET A 166 4.36 1.91 -4.59
N LEU A 167 5.34 2.43 -3.86
CA LEU A 167 5.12 3.06 -2.56
C LEU A 167 5.50 4.55 -2.61
N ASN A 168 4.68 5.36 -1.98
CA ASN A 168 4.89 6.80 -1.86
C ASN A 168 5.20 7.15 -0.41
N HIS A 169 6.43 7.58 -0.15
CA HIS A 169 6.83 8.15 1.13
C HIS A 169 6.46 9.63 1.23
N TRP A 170 6.08 10.05 2.43
CA TRP A 170 5.84 11.47 2.74
C TRP A 170 6.88 11.98 3.75
N ASP A 171 8.13 11.62 3.46
CA ASP A 171 9.29 12.02 4.25
C ASP A 171 9.75 13.43 3.89
N ASN A 172 10.01 14.25 4.91
CA ASN A 172 10.54 15.58 4.76
C ASN A 172 12.06 15.61 5.00
N LEU A 173 12.77 16.55 4.38
CA LEU A 173 14.23 16.65 4.52
C LEU A 173 14.70 16.95 5.95
N ASP A 174 13.86 17.56 6.78
CA ASP A 174 14.17 17.81 8.21
C ASP A 174 14.19 16.52 9.05
N GLY A 175 13.71 15.41 8.51
CA GLY A 175 13.60 14.10 9.14
C GLY A 175 12.23 13.81 9.74
N SER A 176 11.26 14.72 9.63
CA SER A 176 9.87 14.43 9.96
C SER A 176 9.21 13.61 8.84
N ILE A 177 8.11 12.96 9.17
CA ILE A 177 7.29 12.21 8.20
C ILE A 177 5.85 12.71 8.35
N GLU A 178 5.28 13.25 7.28
CA GLU A 178 3.86 13.56 7.28
C GLU A 178 3.06 12.25 7.29
N ARG A 179 2.16 12.10 8.26
CA ARG A 179 1.44 10.83 8.50
C ARG A 179 2.36 9.63 8.80
N GLY A 180 3.51 9.89 9.43
CA GLY A 180 4.41 8.86 9.95
C GLY A 180 4.15 8.58 11.43
N TYR A 181 4.00 7.30 11.80
CA TYR A 181 3.63 6.89 13.15
C TYR A 181 4.65 5.96 13.82
N ALA A 182 5.81 5.78 13.19
CA ALA A 182 6.86 4.84 13.60
C ALA A 182 8.24 5.50 13.73
N GLY A 183 8.27 6.74 14.17
CA GLY A 183 9.52 7.47 14.36
C GLY A 183 9.81 8.48 13.25
N LYS A 184 11.09 8.66 12.94
CA LYS A 184 11.59 9.65 11.98
C LYS A 184 11.93 9.00 10.64
N SER A 185 12.17 9.85 9.62
CA SER A 185 12.59 9.44 8.29
C SER A 185 13.80 8.50 8.32
N ILE A 186 13.71 7.46 7.49
CA ILE A 186 14.83 6.55 7.24
C ILE A 186 15.77 7.07 6.14
N PHE A 187 15.37 8.14 5.44
CA PHE A 187 16.13 8.74 4.34
C PHE A 187 16.84 10.03 4.76
N TYR A 188 16.16 10.89 5.54
CA TYR A 188 16.60 12.26 5.77
C TYR A 188 16.72 12.61 7.25
N GLN A 189 17.65 13.51 7.55
CA GLN A 189 17.84 14.09 8.87
C GLN A 189 18.51 15.48 8.76
N ASN A 190 17.89 16.50 9.35
CA ASN A 190 18.45 17.86 9.35
C ASN A 190 18.81 18.38 7.94
N ASN A 191 17.93 18.18 6.99
CA ASN A 191 18.09 18.56 5.57
C ASN A 191 19.26 17.87 4.84
N ASN A 192 19.69 16.72 5.33
CA ASN A 192 20.73 15.90 4.72
C ASN A 192 20.28 14.43 4.67
N LEU A 193 21.00 13.64 3.88
CA LEU A 193 20.86 12.19 3.88
C LEU A 193 21.26 11.64 5.26
N VAL A 194 20.57 10.59 5.73
CA VAL A 194 20.93 9.89 6.97
C VAL A 194 22.30 9.21 6.86
N ASN A 195 22.99 9.04 7.98
CA ASN A 195 24.27 8.32 8.00
C ASN A 195 24.11 6.79 7.92
N ASP A 196 22.95 6.25 8.29
CA ASP A 196 22.68 4.81 8.32
C ASP A 196 22.10 4.31 7.00
N LEU A 197 22.92 4.29 5.95
CA LEU A 197 22.53 3.77 4.63
C LEU A 197 22.16 2.29 4.66
N LYS A 198 22.65 1.53 5.65
CA LYS A 198 22.28 0.11 5.80
C LYS A 198 20.77 -0.04 6.05
N ARG A 199 20.15 0.89 6.77
CA ARG A 199 18.68 0.83 7.00
C ARG A 199 17.91 1.01 5.69
N ILE A 200 18.35 1.90 4.80
CA ILE A 200 17.77 2.05 3.46
C ILE A 200 17.93 0.77 2.66
N LYS A 201 19.11 0.14 2.71
CA LYS A 201 19.37 -1.15 2.04
C LYS A 201 18.48 -2.27 2.59
N ASP A 202 18.35 -2.37 3.92
CA ASP A 202 17.49 -3.37 4.56
C ASP A 202 16.01 -3.15 4.20
N TYR A 203 15.58 -1.89 4.02
CA TYR A 203 14.25 -1.54 3.54
C TYR A 203 14.04 -1.94 2.06
N ALA A 204 14.99 -1.61 1.17
CA ALA A 204 14.95 -2.02 -0.23
C ALA A 204 14.85 -3.55 -0.38
N ARG A 205 15.63 -4.30 0.42
CA ARG A 205 15.54 -5.76 0.53
C ARG A 205 14.14 -6.24 0.92
N MET A 206 13.54 -5.59 1.91
CA MET A 206 12.18 -5.89 2.40
C MET A 206 11.12 -5.65 1.31
N LEU A 207 11.24 -4.54 0.58
CA LEU A 207 10.34 -4.18 -0.51
C LEU A 207 10.46 -5.16 -1.70
N ALA A 208 11.67 -5.52 -2.09
CA ALA A 208 11.90 -6.49 -3.16
C ALA A 208 11.28 -7.85 -2.83
N SER A 209 11.30 -8.26 -1.54
CA SER A 209 10.75 -9.54 -1.11
C SER A 209 9.23 -9.67 -1.30
N ILE A 210 8.53 -8.55 -1.42
CA ILE A 210 7.08 -8.48 -1.68
C ILE A 210 6.75 -7.95 -3.07
N GLY A 211 7.76 -7.85 -3.96
CA GLY A 211 7.57 -7.52 -5.36
C GLY A 211 7.34 -6.04 -5.67
N ILE A 212 7.70 -5.11 -4.77
CA ILE A 212 7.68 -3.66 -5.05
C ILE A 212 8.78 -3.30 -6.03
N ASN A 213 8.44 -2.50 -7.06
CA ASN A 213 9.37 -2.11 -8.12
C ASN A 213 9.55 -0.59 -8.28
N ALA A 214 8.82 0.23 -7.52
CA ALA A 214 8.89 1.68 -7.60
C ALA A 214 8.75 2.33 -6.21
N LEU A 215 9.52 3.41 -5.96
CA LEU A 215 9.49 4.14 -4.70
C LEU A 215 9.63 5.65 -4.92
N SER A 216 8.65 6.45 -4.46
CA SER A 216 8.81 7.91 -4.28
C SER A 216 9.35 8.17 -2.88
N ILE A 217 10.47 8.89 -2.79
CA ILE A 217 11.27 8.98 -1.57
C ILE A 217 11.06 10.26 -0.75
N ASN A 218 10.16 11.15 -1.17
CA ASN A 218 9.86 12.40 -0.49
C ASN A 218 8.38 12.74 -0.48
N ASN A 219 8.01 13.67 0.42
CA ASN A 219 6.65 14.10 0.65
C ASN A 219 6.00 14.67 -0.62
N VAL A 220 4.76 14.26 -0.89
CA VAL A 220 3.95 14.78 -2.01
C VAL A 220 3.54 16.25 -1.81
N ASN A 221 3.54 16.75 -0.57
CA ASN A 221 3.38 18.15 -0.23
C ASN A 221 4.73 18.92 -0.29
N VAL A 222 5.45 18.76 -1.38
CA VAL A 222 6.83 19.24 -1.59
C VAL A 222 7.01 20.68 -1.13
N SER A 223 7.82 20.89 -0.10
CA SER A 223 8.24 22.23 0.38
C SER A 223 9.39 22.78 -0.48
N TYR A 224 9.82 24.01 -0.19
CA TYR A 224 10.99 24.59 -0.85
C TYR A 224 12.26 23.72 -0.66
N GLU A 225 12.48 23.17 0.51
CA GLU A 225 13.65 22.34 0.79
C GLU A 225 13.63 21.04 -0.02
N GLU A 226 12.46 20.37 -0.13
CA GLU A 226 12.31 19.15 -0.94
C GLU A 226 12.41 19.46 -2.45
N THR A 227 12.01 20.65 -2.90
CA THR A 227 12.18 21.07 -4.31
C THR A 227 13.65 21.02 -4.74
N ARG A 228 14.59 21.24 -3.82
CA ARG A 228 16.03 21.17 -4.08
C ARG A 228 16.56 19.77 -4.37
N LEU A 229 15.76 18.71 -4.14
CA LEU A 229 16.14 17.34 -4.49
C LEU A 229 16.31 17.14 -6.01
N ILE A 230 15.66 17.95 -6.83
CA ILE A 230 15.86 17.94 -8.29
C ILE A 230 16.95 18.92 -8.76
N ASP A 231 17.68 19.54 -7.84
CA ASP A 231 18.67 20.58 -8.12
C ASP A 231 19.95 20.33 -7.30
N ASP A 232 20.33 21.23 -6.40
CA ASP A 232 21.59 21.19 -5.64
C ASP A 232 21.69 20.06 -4.59
N LYS A 233 20.60 19.33 -4.30
CA LYS A 233 20.57 18.15 -3.41
C LYS A 233 20.43 16.81 -4.16
N ILE A 234 20.62 16.80 -5.47
CA ILE A 234 20.46 15.59 -6.29
C ILE A 234 21.38 14.43 -5.86
N GLU A 235 22.55 14.72 -5.30
CA GLU A 235 23.49 13.68 -4.79
C GLU A 235 22.86 12.79 -3.71
N MET A 236 21.91 13.30 -2.92
CA MET A 236 21.16 12.48 -1.97
C MET A 236 20.24 11.47 -2.70
N VAL A 237 19.61 11.93 -3.78
CA VAL A 237 18.75 11.07 -4.62
C VAL A 237 19.57 10.00 -5.31
N ILE A 238 20.73 10.35 -5.89
CA ILE A 238 21.66 9.40 -6.54
C ILE A 238 22.01 8.28 -5.56
N THR A 239 22.45 8.65 -4.33
CA THR A 239 22.83 7.68 -3.31
C THR A 239 21.71 6.71 -2.96
N ILE A 240 20.47 7.20 -2.81
CA ILE A 240 19.29 6.36 -2.53
C ILE A 240 18.96 5.50 -3.76
N ALA A 241 18.98 6.09 -4.97
CA ALA A 241 18.68 5.38 -6.21
C ALA A 241 19.63 4.22 -6.46
N ASP A 242 20.93 4.38 -6.19
CA ASP A 242 21.92 3.30 -6.31
C ASP A 242 21.59 2.12 -5.38
N ILE A 243 21.21 2.41 -4.13
CA ILE A 243 20.80 1.37 -3.16
C ILE A 243 19.53 0.66 -3.62
N LEU A 244 18.52 1.39 -4.10
CA LEU A 244 17.26 0.84 -4.56
C LEU A 244 17.43 -0.01 -5.82
N ARG A 245 18.29 0.42 -6.74
CA ARG A 245 18.63 -0.28 -8.00
C ARG A 245 19.21 -1.67 -7.73
N ASP A 246 20.03 -1.84 -6.69
CA ASP A 246 20.60 -3.13 -6.28
C ASP A 246 19.52 -4.16 -5.88
N TYR A 247 18.27 -3.70 -5.67
CA TYR A 247 17.09 -4.51 -5.38
C TYR A 247 15.98 -4.39 -6.45
N GLY A 248 16.31 -3.86 -7.64
CA GLY A 248 15.39 -3.76 -8.76
C GLY A 248 14.27 -2.73 -8.58
N ILE A 249 14.43 -1.76 -7.65
CA ILE A 249 13.44 -0.73 -7.36
C ILE A 249 13.82 0.57 -8.05
N THR A 250 12.89 1.09 -8.84
CA THR A 250 13.04 2.36 -9.56
C THR A 250 12.70 3.54 -8.65
N THR A 251 13.55 4.56 -8.65
CA THR A 251 13.38 5.77 -7.83
C THR A 251 12.50 6.80 -8.53
N TYR A 252 11.53 7.33 -7.81
CA TYR A 252 10.69 8.47 -8.18
C TYR A 252 10.86 9.60 -7.17
N LEU A 253 10.53 10.83 -7.58
CA LEU A 253 10.43 11.99 -6.69
C LEU A 253 9.04 12.60 -6.76
N SER A 254 8.54 13.06 -5.63
CA SER A 254 7.44 14.01 -5.63
C SER A 254 7.97 15.38 -6.06
N ALA A 255 7.32 16.02 -7.05
CA ALA A 255 7.71 17.31 -7.59
C ALA A 255 6.68 18.40 -7.27
N ASN A 256 7.17 19.60 -6.91
CA ASN A 256 6.31 20.77 -6.79
C ASN A 256 6.02 21.33 -8.19
N TYR A 257 4.74 21.49 -8.54
CA TYR A 257 4.31 22.03 -9.81
C TYR A 257 4.95 23.40 -10.14
N ALA A 258 5.18 24.22 -9.11
CA ALA A 258 5.80 25.55 -9.26
C ALA A 258 7.33 25.55 -9.09
N SER A 259 8.03 24.40 -9.24
CA SER A 259 9.49 24.34 -9.14
C SER A 259 10.24 25.36 -10.01
N PRO A 260 9.80 25.66 -11.26
CA PRO A 260 10.46 26.70 -12.06
C PRO A 260 10.52 28.06 -11.38
N MET A 261 9.45 28.47 -10.68
CA MET A 261 9.39 29.72 -9.94
C MET A 261 10.28 29.72 -8.66
N GLN A 262 10.55 28.55 -8.13
CA GLN A 262 11.31 28.40 -6.89
C GLN A 262 12.83 28.28 -7.12
N LEU A 263 13.20 27.64 -8.22
CA LEU A 263 14.60 27.29 -8.55
C LEU A 263 15.21 28.14 -9.65
N SER A 264 14.44 29.06 -10.25
CA SER A 264 14.93 29.94 -11.32
C SER A 264 14.36 31.37 -11.20
N SER A 265 14.64 32.21 -12.19
CA SER A 265 14.07 33.57 -12.31
C SER A 265 12.74 33.62 -13.06
N ILE A 266 12.12 32.45 -13.35
CA ILE A 266 10.82 32.39 -14.02
C ILE A 266 9.74 32.77 -12.99
N ASP A 267 8.84 33.66 -13.35
CA ASP A 267 7.81 34.24 -12.47
C ASP A 267 6.41 33.61 -12.65
N THR A 268 6.33 32.54 -13.43
CA THR A 268 5.09 31.81 -13.71
C THR A 268 5.33 30.29 -13.69
N ALA A 269 4.27 29.52 -13.49
CA ALA A 269 4.24 28.07 -13.73
C ALA A 269 3.11 27.69 -14.71
N ASP A 270 2.68 28.64 -15.59
CA ASP A 270 1.68 28.35 -16.63
C ASP A 270 2.23 27.22 -17.55
N PRO A 271 1.53 26.07 -17.67
CA PRO A 271 2.02 24.93 -18.45
C PRO A 271 2.10 25.19 -19.96
N LEU A 272 1.53 26.29 -20.42
CA LEU A 272 1.64 26.71 -21.83
C LEU A 272 2.73 27.78 -22.08
N ASP A 273 3.39 28.26 -21.02
CA ASP A 273 4.54 29.16 -21.19
C ASP A 273 5.77 28.40 -21.68
N GLU A 274 6.38 28.85 -22.77
CA GLU A 274 7.52 28.18 -23.39
C GLU A 274 8.75 28.10 -22.49
N LYS A 275 8.97 29.11 -21.62
CA LYS A 275 10.12 29.11 -20.68
C LYS A 275 9.92 28.06 -19.59
N VAL A 276 8.69 27.89 -19.11
CA VAL A 276 8.35 26.87 -18.11
C VAL A 276 8.54 25.46 -18.72
N ARG A 277 8.05 25.25 -19.95
CA ARG A 277 8.22 23.95 -20.65
C ARG A 277 9.68 23.63 -20.95
N LEU A 278 10.46 24.63 -21.37
CA LEU A 278 11.89 24.45 -21.61
C LEU A 278 12.63 24.12 -20.31
N TRP A 279 12.34 24.84 -19.23
CA TRP A 279 12.95 24.59 -17.91
C TRP A 279 12.73 23.14 -17.44
N TRP A 280 11.51 22.61 -17.55
CA TRP A 280 11.24 21.22 -17.16
C TRP A 280 11.97 20.21 -18.07
N LYS A 281 12.11 20.49 -19.38
CA LYS A 281 12.88 19.65 -20.28
C LYS A 281 14.37 19.61 -19.94
N GLU A 282 14.94 20.79 -19.67
CA GLU A 282 16.34 20.89 -19.23
C GLU A 282 16.57 20.20 -17.89
N LYS A 283 15.68 20.41 -16.93
CA LYS A 283 15.77 19.78 -15.61
C LYS A 283 15.62 18.25 -15.68
N ALA A 284 14.72 17.73 -16.50
CA ALA A 284 14.62 16.30 -16.74
C ALA A 284 15.92 15.74 -17.36
N ALA A 285 16.48 16.42 -18.36
CA ALA A 285 17.75 16.01 -18.96
C ALA A 285 18.88 15.92 -17.91
N GLU A 286 19.01 16.93 -17.04
CA GLU A 286 20.00 16.95 -15.96
C GLU A 286 19.84 15.79 -15.00
N ILE A 287 18.59 15.41 -14.65
CA ILE A 287 18.31 14.30 -13.75
C ILE A 287 18.68 12.96 -14.42
N TYR A 288 18.24 12.74 -15.67
CA TYR A 288 18.52 11.49 -16.39
C TYR A 288 19.98 11.31 -16.78
N GLU A 289 20.77 12.40 -16.91
CA GLU A 289 22.23 12.31 -17.06
C GLU A 289 22.88 11.69 -15.81
N GLN A 290 22.34 11.94 -14.62
CA GLN A 290 22.88 11.47 -13.34
C GLN A 290 22.23 10.16 -12.86
N ILE A 291 20.94 9.97 -13.13
CA ILE A 291 20.14 8.78 -12.75
C ILE A 291 19.44 8.26 -14.02
N PRO A 292 20.12 7.46 -14.85
CA PRO A 292 19.60 7.04 -16.16
C PRO A 292 18.30 6.21 -16.10
N ASP A 293 18.04 5.56 -14.97
CA ASP A 293 16.85 4.75 -14.70
C ASP A 293 15.85 5.47 -13.77
N PHE A 294 15.92 6.79 -13.67
CA PHE A 294 14.95 7.58 -12.92
C PHE A 294 13.53 7.33 -13.44
N GLY A 295 12.59 6.98 -12.54
CA GLY A 295 11.23 6.58 -12.93
C GLY A 295 10.34 7.74 -13.36
N GLY A 296 10.53 8.92 -12.77
CA GLY A 296 9.73 10.10 -13.05
C GLY A 296 9.18 10.79 -11.79
N PHE A 297 8.09 11.52 -11.94
CA PHE A 297 7.55 12.37 -10.88
C PHE A 297 6.17 11.92 -10.38
N VAL A 298 5.93 12.14 -9.08
CA VAL A 298 4.59 12.13 -8.46
C VAL A 298 4.20 13.59 -8.20
N VAL A 299 3.00 14.01 -8.63
CA VAL A 299 2.55 15.40 -8.49
C VAL A 299 1.18 15.48 -7.85
N LYS A 300 1.07 16.34 -6.83
CA LYS A 300 -0.18 16.81 -6.23
C LYS A 300 -0.35 18.29 -6.60
N ALA A 301 -1.39 18.61 -7.37
CA ALA A 301 -1.67 19.95 -7.86
C ALA A 301 -3.09 20.41 -7.52
N ASP A 302 -3.30 21.72 -7.37
CA ASP A 302 -4.58 22.37 -7.09
C ASP A 302 -5.37 21.80 -5.90
N SER A 303 -4.68 21.24 -4.92
CA SER A 303 -5.28 20.64 -3.74
C SER A 303 -4.59 21.15 -2.47
N GLU A 304 -5.38 21.45 -1.44
CA GLU A 304 -4.89 21.90 -0.11
C GLU A 304 -3.85 23.01 -0.18
N GLY A 305 -4.08 23.99 -1.05
CA GLY A 305 -3.19 25.14 -1.27
C GLY A 305 -1.91 24.83 -2.05
N ARG A 306 -1.78 23.64 -2.63
CA ARG A 306 -0.66 23.33 -3.54
C ARG A 306 -0.84 24.06 -4.87
N PRO A 307 0.24 24.56 -5.49
CA PRO A 307 0.16 25.20 -6.79
C PRO A 307 -0.25 24.18 -7.88
N GLY A 308 -0.95 24.67 -8.88
CA GLY A 308 -1.41 23.81 -9.98
C GLY A 308 -1.90 24.63 -11.19
N PRO A 309 -2.36 23.93 -12.25
CA PRO A 309 -2.77 24.55 -13.49
C PRO A 309 -3.98 25.50 -13.36
N PHE A 310 -4.88 25.29 -12.40
CA PHE A 310 -6.07 26.14 -12.22
C PHE A 310 -5.72 27.59 -11.94
N THR A 311 -4.59 27.88 -11.29
CA THR A 311 -4.07 29.24 -11.07
C THR A 311 -3.94 30.02 -12.39
N TYR A 312 -3.71 29.33 -13.51
CA TYR A 312 -3.49 29.90 -14.85
C TYR A 312 -4.68 29.69 -15.79
N GLY A 313 -5.83 29.21 -15.27
CA GLY A 313 -7.00 28.88 -16.09
C GLY A 313 -6.75 27.70 -17.02
N ARG A 314 -5.91 26.76 -16.64
CA ARG A 314 -5.55 25.56 -17.40
C ARG A 314 -6.15 24.31 -16.78
N SER A 315 -6.36 23.27 -17.59
CA SER A 315 -6.85 21.96 -17.12
C SER A 315 -5.71 21.13 -16.46
N HIS A 316 -6.10 20.13 -15.66
CA HIS A 316 -5.15 19.15 -15.14
C HIS A 316 -4.41 18.39 -16.25
N ALA A 317 -5.05 18.11 -17.38
CA ALA A 317 -4.39 17.49 -18.52
C ALA A 317 -3.29 18.38 -19.12
N GLN A 318 -3.54 19.68 -19.26
CA GLN A 318 -2.50 20.61 -19.73
C GLN A 318 -1.32 20.69 -18.75
N GLY A 319 -1.60 20.73 -17.44
CA GLY A 319 -0.56 20.74 -16.42
C GLY A 319 0.26 19.43 -16.38
N ALA A 320 -0.40 18.29 -16.43
CA ALA A 320 0.24 16.99 -16.45
C ALA A 320 1.06 16.78 -17.72
N ASN A 321 0.51 17.10 -18.87
CA ASN A 321 1.18 16.88 -20.17
C ASN A 321 2.47 17.68 -20.30
N MET A 322 2.56 18.88 -19.71
CA MET A 322 3.81 19.65 -19.68
C MET A 322 4.97 18.89 -19.04
N LEU A 323 4.74 18.30 -17.88
CA LEU A 323 5.73 17.48 -17.15
C LEU A 323 5.99 16.15 -17.89
N ALA A 324 4.94 15.51 -18.37
CA ALA A 324 5.04 14.26 -19.12
C ALA A 324 5.89 14.40 -20.39
N GLU A 325 5.76 15.51 -21.12
CA GLU A 325 6.59 15.82 -22.27
C GLU A 325 8.09 15.97 -21.94
N ALA A 326 8.41 16.43 -20.75
CA ALA A 326 9.80 16.54 -20.32
C ALA A 326 10.41 15.16 -20.00
N LEU A 327 9.60 14.21 -19.53
CA LEU A 327 10.01 12.85 -19.17
C LEU A 327 9.99 11.87 -20.35
N GLU A 328 9.15 12.11 -21.37
CA GLU A 328 8.89 11.22 -22.49
C GLU A 328 10.17 10.74 -23.24
N PRO A 329 11.18 11.59 -23.54
CA PRO A 329 12.40 11.15 -24.21
C PRO A 329 13.21 10.09 -23.49
N TYR A 330 12.98 9.94 -22.19
CA TYR A 330 13.73 9.05 -21.30
C TYR A 330 12.89 7.83 -20.86
N GLY A 331 11.64 7.72 -21.32
CA GLY A 331 10.71 6.68 -20.89
C GLY A 331 10.16 6.89 -19.46
N GLY A 332 10.31 8.09 -18.91
CA GLY A 332 9.82 8.40 -17.56
C GLY A 332 8.31 8.60 -17.50
N LEU A 333 7.74 8.28 -16.33
CA LEU A 333 6.31 8.35 -16.08
C LEU A 333 5.97 9.56 -15.20
N LEU A 334 4.82 10.16 -15.45
CA LEU A 334 4.23 11.17 -14.59
C LEU A 334 3.03 10.57 -13.86
N ILE A 335 3.11 10.52 -12.53
CA ILE A 335 2.03 10.05 -11.68
C ILE A 335 1.31 11.28 -11.13
N TRP A 336 0.10 11.51 -11.64
CA TRP A 336 -0.72 12.67 -11.29
C TRP A 336 -1.83 12.26 -10.33
N ARG A 337 -1.80 12.80 -9.10
CA ARG A 337 -2.81 12.45 -8.09
C ARG A 337 -4.14 13.11 -8.38
N CYS A 338 -5.20 12.30 -8.43
CA CYS A 338 -6.58 12.76 -8.61
C CYS A 338 -7.22 13.14 -7.28
N PHE A 339 -6.61 14.10 -6.58
CA PHE A 339 -7.10 14.60 -5.32
C PHE A 339 -7.09 16.13 -5.35
N VAL A 340 -8.22 16.69 -5.78
CA VAL A 340 -8.46 18.14 -5.87
C VAL A 340 -9.52 18.50 -4.85
N TYR A 341 -9.10 19.18 -3.79
CA TYR A 341 -9.97 19.42 -2.64
C TYR A 341 -9.57 20.71 -1.90
N ASN A 342 -10.59 21.45 -1.45
CA ASN A 342 -10.40 22.63 -0.61
C ASN A 342 -10.68 22.27 0.86
N CYS A 343 -9.63 22.09 1.67
CA CYS A 343 -9.73 21.82 3.10
C CYS A 343 -10.33 22.98 3.93
N GLN A 344 -10.49 24.15 3.34
CA GLN A 344 -11.11 25.33 3.99
C GLN A 344 -12.59 25.51 3.60
N GLN A 345 -13.21 24.49 2.99
CA GLN A 345 -14.63 24.54 2.64
C GLN A 345 -15.48 24.87 3.87
N ASP A 346 -16.43 25.79 3.69
CA ASP A 346 -17.38 26.17 4.76
C ASP A 346 -18.34 24.99 5.01
N TRP A 347 -18.44 24.56 6.27
CA TRP A 347 -19.34 23.48 6.67
C TRP A 347 -20.83 23.75 6.37
N ARG A 348 -21.23 25.02 6.16
CA ARG A 348 -22.57 25.44 5.78
C ARG A 348 -22.87 25.21 4.29
N ASP A 349 -21.81 25.07 3.48
CA ASP A 349 -21.97 24.68 2.09
C ASP A 349 -22.36 23.21 2.02
N LYS A 350 -23.62 22.96 1.66
CA LYS A 350 -24.20 21.62 1.50
C LYS A 350 -24.33 21.21 0.03
N GLU A 351 -24.02 22.13 -0.91
CA GLU A 351 -24.09 21.88 -2.34
C GLU A 351 -22.78 21.27 -2.86
N THR A 352 -21.65 21.73 -2.34
CA THR A 352 -20.34 21.19 -2.69
C THR A 352 -20.07 19.94 -1.86
N ASP A 353 -19.98 18.79 -2.51
CA ASP A 353 -19.65 17.51 -1.88
C ASP A 353 -18.23 17.06 -2.25
N ARG A 354 -17.37 16.94 -1.24
CA ARG A 354 -16.01 16.43 -1.41
C ARG A 354 -15.95 15.10 -2.14
N ALA A 355 -16.91 14.21 -1.94
CA ALA A 355 -16.98 12.91 -2.59
C ALA A 355 -17.02 13.02 -4.12
N ARG A 356 -17.56 14.10 -4.67
CA ARG A 356 -17.64 14.33 -6.12
C ARG A 356 -16.34 14.85 -6.73
N ALA A 357 -15.43 15.40 -5.92
CA ALA A 357 -14.34 16.24 -6.39
C ALA A 357 -13.41 15.55 -7.40
N ALA A 358 -13.03 14.30 -7.18
CA ALA A 358 -12.16 13.57 -8.11
C ALA A 358 -12.87 13.38 -9.46
N TYR A 359 -14.10 12.91 -9.45
CA TYR A 359 -14.86 12.65 -10.67
C TYR A 359 -15.13 13.93 -11.47
N ASP A 360 -15.62 14.99 -10.81
CA ASP A 360 -15.98 16.25 -11.45
C ASP A 360 -14.75 16.97 -12.06
N ASN A 361 -13.55 16.79 -11.51
CA ASN A 361 -12.34 17.44 -12.02
C ASN A 361 -11.61 16.63 -13.11
N PHE A 362 -11.81 15.32 -13.21
CA PHE A 362 -10.99 14.48 -14.06
C PHE A 362 -11.76 13.76 -15.17
N LYS A 363 -13.00 13.34 -14.93
CA LYS A 363 -13.75 12.48 -15.84
C LYS A 363 -13.87 13.06 -17.28
N ASP A 364 -14.11 14.35 -17.41
CA ASP A 364 -14.27 15.01 -18.71
C ASP A 364 -12.94 15.28 -19.45
N LEU A 365 -11.81 14.96 -18.79
CA LEU A 365 -10.46 15.04 -19.37
C LEU A 365 -9.98 13.69 -19.92
N ASP A 366 -10.85 12.67 -19.97
CA ASP A 366 -10.47 11.36 -20.49
C ASP A 366 -9.97 11.45 -21.95
N GLY A 367 -8.81 10.84 -22.20
CA GLY A 367 -8.13 10.88 -23.49
C GLY A 367 -7.34 12.18 -23.79
N GLU A 368 -7.36 13.19 -22.89
CA GLU A 368 -6.53 14.38 -23.03
C GLU A 368 -5.12 14.21 -22.46
N PHE A 369 -4.90 13.20 -21.62
CA PHE A 369 -3.61 12.91 -21.00
C PHE A 369 -2.69 12.13 -21.96
N LYS A 370 -1.39 12.43 -21.91
CA LYS A 370 -0.38 11.66 -22.65
C LYS A 370 -0.27 10.22 -22.12
N GLU A 371 0.23 9.31 -22.96
CA GLU A 371 0.38 7.87 -22.64
C GLU A 371 1.26 7.62 -21.39
N ASN A 372 2.24 8.48 -21.13
CA ASN A 372 3.11 8.38 -19.95
C ASN A 372 2.59 9.13 -18.70
N VAL A 373 1.33 9.58 -18.70
CA VAL A 373 0.62 10.10 -17.54
C VAL A 373 -0.22 8.98 -16.93
N LEU A 374 -0.08 8.78 -15.62
CA LEU A 374 -0.86 7.83 -14.83
C LEU A 374 -1.66 8.61 -13.79
N LEU A 375 -2.97 8.45 -13.80
CA LEU A 375 -3.84 9.05 -12.79
C LEU A 375 -3.87 8.19 -11.54
N GLN A 376 -3.30 8.69 -10.45
CA GLN A 376 -3.32 8.02 -9.15
C GLN A 376 -4.59 8.37 -8.40
N ILE A 377 -5.49 7.39 -8.28
CA ILE A 377 -6.86 7.53 -7.81
C ILE A 377 -7.00 6.81 -6.48
N LYS A 378 -7.43 7.53 -5.42
CA LYS A 378 -7.71 6.93 -4.11
C LYS A 378 -8.80 5.85 -4.21
N ASN A 379 -8.70 4.84 -3.37
CA ASN A 379 -9.66 3.74 -3.32
C ASN A 379 -11.11 4.21 -3.03
N GLY A 380 -11.27 5.25 -2.23
CA GLY A 380 -12.55 5.88 -1.90
C GLY A 380 -12.57 7.37 -2.24
N PRO A 381 -13.74 8.00 -2.26
CA PRO A 381 -13.89 9.39 -2.70
C PRO A 381 -13.46 10.42 -1.65
N MET A 382 -13.37 10.03 -0.37
CA MET A 382 -13.08 10.97 0.71
C MET A 382 -11.59 11.04 1.03
N ASP A 383 -11.04 10.10 1.78
CA ASP A 383 -9.63 10.13 2.17
C ASP A 383 -9.24 8.90 3.02
N PHE A 384 -9.32 7.70 2.50
CA PHE A 384 -8.95 6.48 3.21
C PHE A 384 -9.65 6.31 4.57
N GLN A 385 -10.93 6.69 4.65
CA GLN A 385 -11.73 6.55 5.86
C GLN A 385 -11.92 5.07 6.23
N VAL A 386 -12.41 4.82 7.42
CA VAL A 386 -12.62 3.46 7.94
C VAL A 386 -13.43 2.61 6.97
N ARG A 387 -14.53 3.18 6.44
CA ARG A 387 -15.31 2.62 5.34
C ARG A 387 -15.79 3.73 4.40
N GLU A 388 -15.43 3.57 3.14
CA GLU A 388 -15.89 4.39 2.02
C GLU A 388 -16.41 3.49 0.90
N PRO A 389 -17.33 3.96 0.06
CA PRO A 389 -17.58 3.28 -1.21
C PRO A 389 -16.35 3.39 -2.11
N VAL A 390 -16.22 2.49 -3.06
CA VAL A 390 -15.17 2.61 -4.08
C VAL A 390 -15.46 3.84 -4.96
N THR A 391 -14.44 4.62 -5.27
CA THR A 391 -14.64 5.82 -6.11
C THR A 391 -15.19 5.48 -7.50
N PRO A 392 -16.18 6.23 -8.02
CA PRO A 392 -16.76 5.99 -9.35
C PRO A 392 -15.81 6.34 -10.51
N LEU A 393 -14.65 6.93 -10.23
CA LEU A 393 -13.70 7.30 -11.26
C LEU A 393 -13.04 6.07 -11.92
N PHE A 394 -12.92 4.93 -11.19
CA PHE A 394 -12.44 3.68 -11.78
C PHE A 394 -13.39 3.20 -12.89
N GLY A 395 -12.85 3.04 -14.09
CA GLY A 395 -13.59 2.66 -15.28
C GLY A 395 -14.26 3.83 -16.02
N ALA A 396 -14.37 5.00 -15.42
CA ALA A 396 -14.97 6.17 -16.07
C ALA A 396 -14.02 6.89 -17.04
N MET A 397 -12.74 6.48 -17.11
CA MET A 397 -11.71 7.08 -17.95
C MET A 397 -11.00 6.00 -18.80
N PRO A 398 -11.68 5.40 -19.78
CA PRO A 398 -11.15 4.27 -20.55
C PRO A 398 -9.94 4.61 -21.44
N ALA A 399 -9.74 5.86 -21.81
CA ALA A 399 -8.63 6.32 -22.65
C ALA A 399 -7.41 6.83 -21.83
N THR A 400 -7.47 6.76 -20.49
CA THR A 400 -6.43 7.31 -19.60
C THR A 400 -5.95 6.24 -18.60
N ASN A 401 -4.63 6.12 -18.43
CA ASN A 401 -4.04 5.16 -17.50
C ASN A 401 -4.42 5.44 -16.05
N GLN A 402 -4.84 4.41 -15.32
CA GLN A 402 -5.33 4.51 -13.94
C GLN A 402 -4.47 3.68 -12.99
N VAL A 403 -4.18 4.23 -11.81
CA VAL A 403 -3.44 3.58 -10.72
C VAL A 403 -4.29 3.65 -9.46
N LEU A 404 -4.49 2.50 -8.81
CA LEU A 404 -5.18 2.44 -7.52
C LEU A 404 -4.26 2.94 -6.40
N GLU A 405 -4.67 4.01 -5.70
CA GLU A 405 -4.00 4.50 -4.51
C GLU A 405 -4.63 3.94 -3.24
N LEU A 406 -3.82 3.20 -2.46
CA LEU A 406 -4.14 2.69 -1.13
C LEU A 406 -3.34 3.44 -0.07
N GLN A 407 -3.65 3.21 1.22
CA GLN A 407 -2.90 3.81 2.32
C GLN A 407 -2.47 2.74 3.33
N VAL A 408 -1.18 2.36 3.31
CA VAL A 408 -0.59 1.44 4.28
C VAL A 408 -0.39 2.10 5.64
N THR A 409 -0.17 3.42 5.66
CA THR A 409 0.19 4.18 6.86
C THR A 409 -0.95 4.42 7.86
N GLN A 410 -2.18 4.04 7.58
CA GLN A 410 -3.32 4.02 8.53
C GLN A 410 -3.69 5.37 9.16
N GLU A 411 -3.75 6.46 8.39
CA GLU A 411 -4.05 7.80 8.90
C GLU A 411 -5.35 7.86 9.71
N TYR A 412 -6.43 7.27 9.17
CA TYR A 412 -7.76 7.23 9.80
C TYR A 412 -8.12 5.86 10.39
N THR A 413 -7.23 4.90 10.28
CA THR A 413 -7.44 3.52 10.74
C THR A 413 -6.52 3.13 11.90
N GLY A 414 -6.36 4.07 12.85
CA GLY A 414 -5.66 3.83 14.12
C GLY A 414 -4.18 4.19 14.15
N GLN A 415 -3.63 4.79 13.09
CA GLN A 415 -2.27 5.37 13.05
C GLN A 415 -1.17 4.39 13.48
N GLN A 416 -1.28 3.11 13.10
CA GLN A 416 -0.33 2.06 13.54
C GLN A 416 -0.14 1.98 15.07
N LYS A 417 -1.11 2.55 15.83
CA LYS A 417 -1.25 2.38 17.28
C LYS A 417 -2.28 1.32 17.60
N ASP A 418 -3.41 1.36 16.90
CA ASP A 418 -4.47 0.36 16.98
C ASP A 418 -4.25 -0.71 15.90
N LEU A 419 -4.58 -1.96 16.20
CA LEU A 419 -4.57 -3.03 15.22
C LEU A 419 -5.75 -2.84 14.25
N CYS A 420 -5.42 -2.60 12.99
CA CYS A 420 -6.37 -2.57 11.89
C CYS A 420 -5.70 -3.14 10.64
N TYR A 421 -6.01 -4.39 10.32
CA TYR A 421 -5.48 -5.07 9.14
C TYR A 421 -6.36 -4.79 7.93
N LEU A 422 -5.79 -4.18 6.91
CA LEU A 422 -6.52 -3.56 5.81
C LEU A 422 -6.70 -4.45 4.58
N ILE A 423 -6.09 -5.62 4.52
CA ILE A 423 -6.19 -6.50 3.35
C ILE A 423 -7.64 -6.92 3.07
N PRO A 424 -8.51 -7.23 4.06
CA PRO A 424 -9.92 -7.47 3.80
C PRO A 424 -10.66 -6.29 3.18
N GLN A 425 -10.32 -5.04 3.58
CA GLN A 425 -10.86 -3.82 2.98
C GLN A 425 -10.38 -3.67 1.53
N TRP A 426 -9.06 -3.80 1.30
CA TRP A 426 -8.48 -3.63 -0.05
C TRP A 426 -8.96 -4.70 -1.03
N LYS A 427 -9.25 -5.91 -0.54
CA LYS A 427 -9.90 -6.96 -1.36
C LYS A 427 -11.31 -6.54 -1.78
N LYS A 428 -12.11 -5.94 -0.90
CA LYS A 428 -13.43 -5.40 -1.30
C LYS A 428 -13.29 -4.32 -2.37
N VAL A 429 -12.24 -3.49 -2.31
CA VAL A 429 -11.96 -2.47 -3.33
C VAL A 429 -11.55 -3.11 -4.66
N THR A 430 -10.58 -4.02 -4.65
CA THR A 430 -10.06 -4.63 -5.88
C THR A 430 -11.08 -5.53 -6.59
N ASP A 431 -11.98 -6.15 -5.82
CA ASP A 431 -13.04 -7.03 -6.34
C ASP A 431 -14.36 -6.28 -6.62
N PHE A 432 -14.44 -4.99 -6.31
CA PHE A 432 -15.64 -4.18 -6.59
C PHE A 432 -15.90 -4.12 -8.09
N ASP A 433 -17.06 -4.62 -8.53
CA ASP A 433 -17.49 -4.55 -9.92
C ASP A 433 -17.94 -3.12 -10.26
N THR A 434 -17.23 -2.47 -11.14
CA THR A 434 -17.56 -1.12 -11.59
C THR A 434 -18.69 -1.11 -12.61
N TYR A 435 -18.91 -2.22 -13.32
CA TYR A 435 -19.78 -2.35 -14.49
C TYR A 435 -19.38 -1.47 -15.68
N ALA A 436 -18.14 -0.98 -15.72
CA ALA A 436 -17.69 -0.07 -16.79
C ALA A 436 -17.81 -0.66 -18.20
N GLU A 437 -17.55 -1.97 -18.34
CA GLU A 437 -17.75 -2.74 -19.58
C GLU A 437 -18.80 -3.85 -19.37
N GLY A 438 -19.78 -3.64 -18.48
CA GLY A 438 -20.76 -4.64 -18.05
C GLY A 438 -20.29 -5.44 -16.84
N GLU A 439 -21.00 -6.56 -16.56
CA GLU A 439 -20.65 -7.44 -15.44
C GLU A 439 -19.22 -7.98 -15.55
N ASN A 440 -18.59 -8.19 -14.38
CA ASN A 440 -17.21 -8.68 -14.25
C ASN A 440 -16.13 -7.71 -14.75
N THR A 441 -16.37 -6.41 -14.54
CA THR A 441 -15.36 -5.36 -14.72
C THR A 441 -14.88 -4.81 -13.36
N PRO A 442 -14.24 -5.63 -12.52
CA PRO A 442 -13.78 -5.19 -11.20
C PRO A 442 -12.59 -4.23 -11.31
N VAL A 443 -12.40 -3.40 -10.28
CA VAL A 443 -11.29 -2.43 -10.18
C VAL A 443 -9.96 -3.06 -10.54
N LYS A 444 -9.67 -4.27 -10.06
CA LYS A 444 -8.40 -4.97 -10.35
C LYS A 444 -8.13 -5.17 -11.84
N ARG A 445 -9.18 -5.31 -12.68
CA ARG A 445 -9.05 -5.48 -14.13
C ARG A 445 -8.84 -4.15 -14.86
N ILE A 446 -9.27 -3.06 -14.26
CA ILE A 446 -8.99 -1.72 -14.78
C ILE A 446 -7.54 -1.35 -14.51
N VAL A 447 -7.08 -1.57 -13.27
CA VAL A 447 -5.74 -1.15 -12.85
C VAL A 447 -4.63 -2.15 -13.18
N ASP A 448 -4.94 -3.37 -13.63
CA ASP A 448 -3.96 -4.26 -14.27
C ASP A 448 -3.87 -4.01 -15.80
N GLY A 449 -4.71 -3.11 -16.31
CA GLY A 449 -4.75 -2.68 -17.71
C GLY A 449 -5.51 -3.62 -18.64
N SER A 450 -5.97 -4.80 -18.17
CA SER A 450 -6.60 -5.82 -19.03
C SER A 450 -7.95 -5.40 -19.58
N THR A 451 -8.69 -4.51 -18.91
CA THR A 451 -9.98 -3.99 -19.39
C THR A 451 -9.83 -3.11 -20.62
N TYR A 452 -8.82 -2.24 -20.67
CA TYR A 452 -8.66 -1.22 -21.71
C TYR A 452 -7.37 -1.37 -22.55
N ASP A 453 -6.68 -2.52 -22.43
CA ASP A 453 -5.37 -2.78 -23.08
C ASP A 453 -4.32 -1.69 -22.79
N GLN A 454 -4.25 -1.25 -21.53
CA GLN A 454 -3.34 -0.24 -21.03
C GLN A 454 -2.09 -0.87 -20.40
N LYS A 455 -0.90 -0.28 -20.64
CA LYS A 455 0.38 -0.80 -20.14
C LYS A 455 0.88 -0.06 -18.90
N ASN A 456 0.58 1.23 -18.81
CA ASN A 456 1.07 2.09 -17.75
C ASN A 456 0.02 2.20 -16.62
N THR A 457 -0.21 1.10 -15.89
CA THR A 457 -1.21 0.98 -14.85
C THR A 457 -0.64 0.24 -13.64
N GLY A 458 -1.36 0.20 -12.52
CA GLY A 458 -0.92 -0.56 -11.37
C GLY A 458 -1.45 -0.06 -10.03
N PHE A 459 -0.65 -0.29 -9.00
CA PHE A 459 -0.95 0.08 -7.61
C PHE A 459 0.09 1.06 -7.09
N ALA A 460 -0.37 2.05 -6.35
CA ALA A 460 0.44 2.91 -5.50
C ALA A 460 -0.10 2.88 -4.06
N ALA A 461 0.74 3.08 -3.06
CA ALA A 461 0.27 3.25 -1.70
C ALA A 461 1.10 4.27 -0.92
N VAL A 462 0.44 5.03 -0.07
CA VAL A 462 1.13 5.83 0.94
C VAL A 462 1.66 4.91 2.03
N VAL A 463 2.97 4.94 2.24
CA VAL A 463 3.64 4.16 3.28
C VAL A 463 4.67 5.03 3.98
N ASN A 464 4.63 5.07 5.31
CA ASN A 464 5.53 5.89 6.10
C ASN A 464 6.15 5.05 7.22
N VAL A 465 7.03 4.11 6.84
CA VAL A 465 7.88 3.41 7.78
C VAL A 465 8.87 4.40 8.40
N GLY A 466 9.16 4.23 9.69
CA GLY A 466 10.07 5.12 10.41
C GLY A 466 11.28 4.40 10.97
N ASP A 467 12.06 5.13 11.77
CA ASP A 467 13.27 4.62 12.42
C ASP A 467 12.99 3.76 13.68
N ASP A 468 11.72 3.42 13.95
CA ASP A 468 11.38 2.50 15.06
C ASP A 468 11.92 1.08 14.79
N GLN A 469 12.13 0.32 15.87
CA GLN A 469 12.71 -1.03 15.86
C GLN A 469 12.00 -1.97 14.88
N ASN A 470 10.68 -1.90 14.80
CA ASN A 470 9.85 -2.77 13.97
C ASN A 470 9.30 -2.09 12.70
N TRP A 471 9.86 -0.96 12.25
CA TRP A 471 9.49 -0.19 11.05
C TRP A 471 8.13 0.51 11.09
N THR A 472 7.16 -0.04 11.77
CA THR A 472 5.74 0.37 11.74
C THR A 472 5.20 0.82 13.10
N GLY A 473 6.01 0.75 14.16
CA GLY A 473 5.60 1.13 15.54
C GLY A 473 4.68 0.10 16.21
N HIS A 474 3.74 -0.49 15.50
CA HIS A 474 2.97 -1.68 15.89
C HIS A 474 3.44 -2.87 15.07
N HIS A 475 3.95 -3.92 15.68
CA HIS A 475 4.57 -5.04 14.94
C HIS A 475 3.60 -5.70 13.95
N LEU A 476 2.34 -5.90 14.33
CA LEU A 476 1.35 -6.51 13.43
C LEU A 476 0.93 -5.59 12.26
N ALA A 477 1.24 -4.28 12.30
CA ALA A 477 1.02 -3.40 11.15
C ALA A 477 1.96 -3.70 9.97
N GLN A 478 3.06 -4.43 10.19
CA GLN A 478 3.90 -4.95 9.09
C GLN A 478 3.10 -5.84 8.12
N ALA A 479 2.04 -6.52 8.60
CA ALA A 479 1.15 -7.32 7.76
C ALA A 479 0.46 -6.50 6.66
N ASN A 480 0.19 -5.21 6.90
CA ASN A 480 -0.38 -4.33 5.88
C ASN A 480 0.62 -4.05 4.75
N LEU A 481 1.89 -3.81 5.08
CA LEU A 481 2.93 -3.60 4.06
C LEU A 481 3.18 -4.87 3.26
N TYR A 482 3.30 -6.02 3.94
CA TYR A 482 3.44 -7.32 3.28
C TYR A 482 2.28 -7.61 2.35
N GLY A 483 1.06 -7.49 2.86
CA GLY A 483 -0.16 -7.80 2.12
C GLY A 483 -0.39 -6.85 0.95
N TYR A 484 0.00 -5.57 1.08
CA TYR A 484 -0.02 -4.64 -0.05
C TYR A 484 0.85 -5.15 -1.21
N GLY A 485 2.09 -5.54 -0.96
CA GLY A 485 2.97 -6.07 -2.00
C GLY A 485 2.40 -7.33 -2.67
N ARG A 486 1.81 -8.24 -1.86
CA ARG A 486 1.19 -9.46 -2.39
C ARG A 486 -0.05 -9.17 -3.26
N LEU A 487 -0.92 -8.21 -2.86
CA LEU A 487 -2.06 -7.77 -3.66
C LEU A 487 -1.61 -7.01 -4.92
N ALA A 488 -0.59 -6.18 -4.82
CA ALA A 488 -0.07 -5.46 -5.98
C ALA A 488 0.57 -6.42 -6.99
N TRP A 489 1.18 -7.52 -6.52
CA TRP A 489 1.69 -8.59 -7.39
C TRP A 489 0.56 -9.40 -8.02
N ASN A 490 -0.37 -9.89 -7.20
CA ASN A 490 -1.50 -10.69 -7.64
C ASN A 490 -2.78 -10.35 -6.85
N PRO A 491 -3.67 -9.49 -7.40
CA PRO A 491 -4.90 -9.09 -6.74
C PRO A 491 -5.97 -10.20 -6.65
N ASP A 492 -5.73 -11.35 -7.28
CA ASP A 492 -6.63 -12.51 -7.18
C ASP A 492 -6.42 -13.33 -5.89
N LEU A 493 -5.30 -13.12 -5.18
CA LEU A 493 -5.09 -13.74 -3.86
C LEU A 493 -6.18 -13.29 -2.88
N SER A 494 -6.66 -14.22 -2.07
CA SER A 494 -7.58 -13.92 -0.97
C SER A 494 -6.87 -13.29 0.22
N ALA A 495 -7.61 -12.56 1.04
CA ALA A 495 -7.07 -12.02 2.29
C ALA A 495 -6.57 -13.14 3.23
N VAL A 496 -7.20 -14.31 3.22
CA VAL A 496 -6.81 -15.46 4.05
C VAL A 496 -5.46 -16.00 3.61
N GLU A 497 -5.26 -16.28 2.30
CA GLU A 497 -3.99 -16.78 1.77
C GLU A 497 -2.82 -15.86 2.09
N ILE A 498 -3.00 -14.55 1.90
CA ILE A 498 -1.97 -13.54 2.22
C ILE A 498 -1.66 -13.53 3.71
N THR A 499 -2.68 -13.63 4.56
CA THR A 499 -2.51 -13.60 6.02
C THR A 499 -1.81 -14.85 6.53
N GLU A 500 -2.21 -16.04 6.05
CA GLU A 500 -1.57 -17.31 6.40
C GLU A 500 -0.10 -17.32 5.99
N GLU A 501 0.19 -16.88 4.77
CA GLU A 501 1.56 -16.77 4.25
C GLU A 501 2.41 -15.88 5.16
N TRP A 502 1.93 -14.65 5.49
CA TRP A 502 2.65 -13.75 6.36
C TRP A 502 2.88 -14.31 7.77
N ILE A 503 1.87 -14.96 8.36
CA ILE A 503 2.00 -15.57 9.70
C ILE A 503 3.06 -16.68 9.69
N LYS A 504 3.02 -17.59 8.70
CA LYS A 504 3.97 -18.70 8.59
C LYS A 504 5.41 -18.22 8.53
N ILE A 505 5.69 -17.22 7.68
CA ILE A 505 7.07 -16.73 7.49
C ILE A 505 7.55 -15.78 8.59
N THR A 506 6.65 -15.22 9.41
CA THR A 506 7.00 -14.29 10.50
C THR A 506 7.01 -14.95 11.87
N PHE A 507 6.09 -15.86 12.12
CA PHE A 507 5.87 -16.49 13.44
C PHE A 507 6.07 -18.00 13.44
N GLY A 508 6.29 -18.62 12.26
CA GLY A 508 6.46 -20.06 12.11
C GLY A 508 5.14 -20.83 11.96
N LEU A 509 5.22 -22.16 12.07
CA LEU A 509 4.15 -23.08 11.68
C LEU A 509 3.30 -23.59 12.86
N ASP A 510 3.40 -22.98 14.05
CA ASP A 510 2.61 -23.40 15.22
C ASP A 510 1.12 -23.11 15.00
N GLN A 511 0.29 -24.14 15.10
CA GLN A 511 -1.14 -24.08 14.80
C GLN A 511 -1.90 -23.10 15.70
N GLU A 512 -1.57 -23.02 17.01
CA GLU A 512 -2.24 -22.11 17.95
C GLU A 512 -1.90 -20.64 17.65
N VAL A 513 -0.66 -20.37 17.22
CA VAL A 513 -0.22 -19.04 16.76
C VAL A 513 -0.97 -18.67 15.48
N MET A 514 -1.07 -19.60 14.51
CA MET A 514 -1.78 -19.42 13.27
C MET A 514 -3.25 -19.05 13.51
N GLU A 515 -3.98 -19.86 14.26
CA GLU A 515 -5.41 -19.64 14.53
C GLU A 515 -5.67 -18.32 15.27
N SER A 516 -4.83 -17.99 16.27
CA SER A 516 -4.96 -16.74 17.02
C SER A 516 -4.72 -15.52 16.15
N LEU A 517 -3.64 -15.52 15.35
CA LEU A 517 -3.28 -14.38 14.49
C LEU A 517 -4.22 -14.22 13.29
N LEU A 518 -4.65 -15.31 12.66
CA LEU A 518 -5.66 -15.25 11.60
C LEU A 518 -6.92 -14.55 12.09
N ARG A 519 -7.42 -14.97 13.27
CA ARG A 519 -8.61 -14.36 13.86
C ARG A 519 -8.39 -12.89 14.19
N MET A 520 -7.27 -12.55 14.82
CA MET A 520 -6.95 -11.17 15.17
C MET A 520 -6.85 -10.28 13.95
N LEU A 521 -6.13 -10.68 12.92
CA LEU A 521 -5.89 -9.87 11.73
C LEU A 521 -7.17 -9.72 10.89
N LEU A 522 -7.77 -10.83 10.45
CA LEU A 522 -8.88 -10.78 9.49
C LEU A 522 -10.13 -10.04 10.02
N TYR A 523 -10.33 -9.99 11.33
CA TYR A 523 -11.47 -9.29 11.93
C TYR A 523 -11.14 -7.89 12.46
N SER A 524 -9.85 -7.50 12.55
CA SER A 524 -9.45 -6.25 13.19
C SER A 524 -10.01 -5.00 12.49
N TRP A 525 -10.16 -5.01 11.16
CA TRP A 525 -10.78 -3.89 10.45
C TRP A 525 -12.26 -3.71 10.83
N THR A 526 -13.05 -4.78 10.85
CA THR A 526 -14.46 -4.70 11.27
C THR A 526 -14.63 -4.39 12.76
N ILE A 527 -13.70 -4.85 13.60
CA ILE A 527 -13.64 -4.47 15.02
C ILE A 527 -13.33 -2.97 15.15
N TYR A 528 -12.39 -2.45 14.36
CA TYR A 528 -12.05 -1.03 14.35
C TYR A 528 -13.26 -0.18 13.90
N GLU A 529 -13.96 -0.58 12.85
CA GLU A 529 -15.20 0.05 12.38
C GLU A 529 -16.27 0.05 13.46
N ASP A 530 -16.50 -1.06 14.12
CA ASP A 530 -17.51 -1.21 15.18
C ASP A 530 -17.37 -0.18 16.30
N TYR A 531 -16.15 0.06 16.79
CA TYR A 531 -15.98 1.01 17.88
C TYR A 531 -15.71 2.44 17.44
N THR A 532 -15.57 2.72 16.13
CA THR A 532 -15.30 4.06 15.61
C THR A 532 -16.43 4.59 14.73
N SER A 533 -16.62 4.08 13.51
CA SER A 533 -17.41 4.72 12.46
C SER A 533 -18.25 3.71 11.67
N PRO A 534 -19.29 3.13 12.26
CA PRO A 534 -20.17 2.15 11.60
C PRO A 534 -21.06 2.80 10.54
N LEU A 535 -21.65 1.99 9.65
CA LEU A 535 -22.64 2.35 8.64
C LEU A 535 -22.17 3.40 7.60
N GLY A 536 -20.84 3.51 7.39
CA GLY A 536 -20.28 4.49 6.44
C GLY A 536 -20.19 5.92 6.99
N ILE A 537 -20.31 6.12 8.29
CA ILE A 537 -20.00 7.41 8.92
C ILE A 537 -18.49 7.66 8.75
N GLY A 538 -18.13 8.85 8.28
CA GLY A 538 -16.72 9.25 8.18
C GLY A 538 -16.38 10.39 9.14
N TRP A 539 -15.07 10.60 9.33
CA TRP A 539 -14.51 11.83 9.87
C TRP A 539 -14.90 12.20 11.31
N MET A 540 -15.01 11.23 12.21
CA MET A 540 -15.20 11.51 13.64
C MET A 540 -13.89 11.49 14.42
N VAL A 541 -12.78 11.87 13.77
CA VAL A 541 -11.44 11.91 14.39
C VAL A 541 -11.03 13.33 14.77
N ASN A 542 -10.07 13.45 15.68
CA ASN A 542 -9.52 14.74 16.07
C ASN A 542 -8.89 15.48 14.88
N PRO A 543 -9.18 16.77 14.70
CA PRO A 543 -8.61 17.57 13.61
C PRO A 543 -7.07 17.65 13.69
N GLY A 544 -6.45 17.74 12.53
CA GLY A 544 -5.02 17.95 12.38
C GLY A 544 -4.18 16.69 12.47
N HIS A 545 -4.25 15.90 13.55
CA HIS A 545 -3.48 14.66 13.66
C HIS A 545 -4.29 13.36 13.47
N HIS A 546 -5.61 13.44 13.37
CA HIS A 546 -6.56 12.39 12.99
C HIS A 546 -6.57 11.11 13.88
N TYR A 547 -6.10 11.19 15.11
CA TYR A 547 -6.17 10.09 16.09
C TYR A 547 -7.10 10.44 17.26
N GLY A 548 -7.87 9.45 17.71
CA GLY A 548 -8.85 9.62 18.77
C GLY A 548 -10.15 10.27 18.29
N VAL A 549 -11.19 10.18 19.12
CA VAL A 549 -12.55 10.54 18.79
C VAL A 549 -12.78 12.06 18.85
N ASN A 550 -13.47 12.60 17.84
CA ASN A 550 -14.07 13.93 17.85
C ASN A 550 -15.35 13.93 17.03
N VAL A 551 -16.48 13.90 17.70
CA VAL A 551 -17.82 13.84 17.07
C VAL A 551 -18.36 15.19 16.60
N ASN A 552 -17.69 16.29 16.94
CA ASN A 552 -18.11 17.67 16.66
C ASN A 552 -17.20 18.39 15.65
N GLY A 553 -16.23 17.70 15.05
CA GLY A 553 -15.25 18.28 14.16
C GLY A 553 -15.69 18.34 12.70
N TYR A 554 -15.33 19.42 12.00
CA TYR A 554 -15.40 19.55 10.56
C TYR A 554 -14.13 20.22 10.07
N GLU A 555 -13.18 19.47 9.55
CA GLU A 555 -11.86 19.94 9.14
C GLU A 555 -11.22 20.82 10.22
N TYR A 556 -11.02 22.11 9.93
CA TYR A 556 -10.49 23.11 10.87
C TYR A 556 -11.58 23.87 11.63
N SER A 557 -12.88 23.63 11.32
CA SER A 557 -13.98 24.29 12.01
C SER A 557 -14.38 23.52 13.27
N ARG A 558 -14.70 24.26 14.33
CA ARG A 558 -15.31 23.73 15.54
C ARG A 558 -16.83 23.48 15.40
N TRP A 559 -17.40 23.92 14.29
CA TRP A 559 -18.82 23.86 14.01
C TRP A 559 -19.06 22.98 12.79
N GLY A 560 -20.20 22.30 12.77
CA GLY A 560 -20.52 21.38 11.69
C GLY A 560 -19.88 20.01 11.87
N THR A 561 -20.32 19.06 11.06
CA THR A 561 -19.81 17.69 11.06
C THR A 561 -19.92 17.09 9.66
N TYR A 562 -19.07 16.13 9.34
CA TYR A 562 -19.19 15.37 8.10
C TYR A 562 -20.38 14.39 8.10
N HIS A 563 -20.79 13.93 9.28
CA HIS A 563 -21.92 13.00 9.41
C HIS A 563 -23.27 13.70 9.38
N ARG A 564 -23.33 15.02 9.38
CA ARG A 564 -24.54 15.88 9.31
C ARG A 564 -25.67 15.46 10.24
N ALA A 565 -25.34 14.91 11.41
CA ALA A 565 -26.36 14.55 12.41
C ALA A 565 -27.06 15.80 12.96
N ASP A 566 -28.40 15.73 13.02
CA ASP A 566 -29.26 16.73 13.61
C ASP A 566 -30.38 16.06 14.45
N HIS A 567 -31.43 16.78 14.81
CA HIS A 567 -32.54 16.23 15.61
C HIS A 567 -33.44 15.28 14.82
N GLU A 568 -33.41 15.30 13.50
CA GLU A 568 -34.24 14.48 12.61
C GLU A 568 -33.56 13.19 12.23
N GLY A 569 -32.23 13.22 12.03
CA GLY A 569 -31.49 12.04 11.55
C GLY A 569 -29.98 12.24 11.45
N ILE A 570 -29.35 11.34 10.70
CA ILE A 570 -27.92 11.26 10.50
C ILE A 570 -27.59 10.78 9.09
N GLY A 571 -26.40 11.14 8.59
CA GLY A 571 -25.89 10.76 7.27
C GLY A 571 -25.96 11.90 6.27
N VAL A 572 -25.43 11.67 5.09
CA VAL A 572 -25.37 12.66 4.01
C VAL A 572 -26.22 12.19 2.84
N ASP A 573 -27.23 13.01 2.45
CA ASP A 573 -27.97 12.72 1.23
C ASP A 573 -27.10 12.99 0.00
N ARG A 574 -26.74 11.91 -0.69
CA ARG A 574 -25.94 11.89 -1.91
C ARG A 574 -26.70 11.32 -3.10
N SER A 575 -28.03 11.12 -2.96
CA SER A 575 -28.90 10.70 -4.06
C SER A 575 -28.92 11.74 -5.19
N VAL A 576 -29.30 11.31 -6.38
CA VAL A 576 -29.52 12.20 -7.54
C VAL A 576 -30.82 13.00 -7.35
N ALA A 577 -31.82 12.37 -6.74
CA ALA A 577 -33.14 12.93 -6.64
C ALA A 577 -33.24 14.13 -5.66
N THR A 578 -32.56 14.07 -4.53
CA THR A 578 -32.71 15.05 -3.44
C THR A 578 -31.41 15.52 -2.82
N GLY A 579 -30.30 14.82 -3.09
CA GLY A 579 -29.00 15.06 -2.49
C GLY A 579 -28.00 15.75 -3.40
N THR A 580 -26.70 15.50 -3.16
CA THR A 580 -25.61 16.11 -3.92
C THR A 580 -25.41 15.48 -5.31
N GLY A 581 -26.10 14.37 -5.61
CA GLY A 581 -26.03 13.67 -6.88
C GLY A 581 -24.79 12.79 -7.05
N TYR A 582 -24.03 12.52 -5.99
CA TYR A 582 -22.84 11.67 -6.06
C TYR A 582 -23.18 10.24 -6.51
N ALA A 583 -24.32 9.66 -6.09
CA ALA A 583 -24.75 8.34 -6.53
C ALA A 583 -24.84 8.21 -8.07
N GLY A 584 -25.18 9.30 -8.77
CA GLY A 584 -25.24 9.35 -10.23
C GLY A 584 -23.90 9.36 -10.96
N GLN A 585 -22.77 9.43 -10.24
CA GLN A 585 -21.43 9.32 -10.85
C GLN A 585 -21.03 7.87 -11.13
N TYR A 586 -21.73 6.90 -10.53
CA TYR A 586 -21.51 5.47 -10.78
C TYR A 586 -22.17 5.02 -12.09
N PHE A 587 -21.68 3.89 -12.63
CA PHE A 587 -22.37 3.18 -13.69
C PHE A 587 -23.76 2.70 -13.20
N GLU A 588 -24.68 2.51 -14.15
CA GLU A 588 -26.12 2.38 -13.89
C GLU A 588 -26.47 1.37 -12.78
N GLU A 589 -25.81 0.22 -12.74
CA GLU A 589 -26.09 -0.85 -11.77
C GLU A 589 -25.74 -0.41 -10.34
N ASN A 590 -24.58 0.21 -10.16
CA ASN A 590 -24.16 0.74 -8.87
C ASN A 590 -24.92 2.02 -8.52
N ALA A 591 -25.23 2.88 -9.50
CA ALA A 591 -26.04 4.07 -9.28
C ALA A 591 -27.44 3.70 -8.74
N LYS A 592 -28.10 2.70 -9.33
CA LYS A 592 -29.40 2.19 -8.82
C LYS A 592 -29.31 1.63 -7.40
N LYS A 593 -28.20 0.97 -7.08
CA LYS A 593 -27.94 0.43 -5.75
C LYS A 593 -27.81 1.50 -4.69
N TYR A 594 -27.18 2.64 -5.01
CA TYR A 594 -26.90 3.71 -4.06
C TYR A 594 -27.92 4.84 -4.07
N GLU A 595 -28.86 4.86 -5.03
CA GLU A 595 -29.82 5.95 -5.19
C GLU A 595 -30.91 5.96 -4.12
N THR A 596 -31.33 4.79 -3.64
CA THR A 596 -32.43 4.70 -2.67
C THR A 596 -31.99 4.03 -1.39
N VAL A 597 -32.63 4.41 -0.29
CA VAL A 597 -32.35 3.85 1.05
C VAL A 597 -32.59 2.33 1.07
N GLU A 598 -33.62 1.85 0.38
CA GLU A 598 -34.00 0.42 0.35
C GLU A 598 -32.98 -0.46 -0.39
N ASN A 599 -32.24 0.10 -1.34
CA ASN A 599 -31.26 -0.65 -2.13
C ASN A 599 -29.83 -0.47 -1.60
N CYS A 600 -29.60 0.57 -0.80
CA CYS A 600 -28.27 0.89 -0.29
C CYS A 600 -27.85 -0.12 0.80
N PRO A 601 -26.66 -0.74 0.70
CA PRO A 601 -26.19 -1.61 1.76
C PRO A 601 -26.06 -0.88 3.10
N ASP A 602 -26.47 -1.52 4.19
CA ASP A 602 -26.39 -0.94 5.54
C ASP A 602 -25.00 -0.35 5.86
N GLU A 603 -23.94 -1.05 5.46
CA GLU A 603 -22.55 -0.63 5.72
C GLU A 603 -22.15 0.70 5.06
N LEU A 604 -22.92 1.21 4.09
CA LEU A 604 -22.73 2.49 3.40
C LEU A 604 -23.94 3.43 3.53
N LEU A 605 -24.94 3.04 4.29
CA LEU A 605 -26.20 3.78 4.38
C LEU A 605 -26.00 5.25 4.72
N LEU A 606 -25.24 5.55 5.77
CA LEU A 606 -25.03 6.93 6.24
C LEU A 606 -24.03 7.70 5.39
N PHE A 607 -23.30 7.03 4.52
CA PHE A 607 -22.52 7.69 3.49
C PHE A 607 -23.42 8.26 2.39
N PHE A 608 -24.43 7.49 1.93
CA PHE A 608 -25.27 7.86 0.80
C PHE A 608 -26.58 8.56 1.18
N HIS A 609 -27.10 8.35 2.38
CA HIS A 609 -28.42 8.82 2.78
C HIS A 609 -28.42 9.48 4.15
N HIS A 610 -29.26 10.53 4.28
CA HIS A 610 -29.65 11.09 5.58
C HIS A 610 -30.97 10.42 6.01
N VAL A 611 -30.88 9.65 7.10
CA VAL A 611 -32.04 8.85 7.56
C VAL A 611 -32.42 9.16 9.00
N PRO A 612 -33.69 8.99 9.39
CA PRO A 612 -34.09 9.09 10.78
C PRO A 612 -33.35 8.09 11.68
N TYR A 613 -33.12 8.45 12.94
CA TYR A 613 -32.50 7.55 13.92
C TYR A 613 -33.29 6.25 14.13
N THR A 614 -34.59 6.26 13.85
CA THR A 614 -35.53 5.12 13.96
C THR A 614 -35.63 4.30 12.68
N HIS A 615 -34.87 4.65 11.62
CA HIS A 615 -34.85 3.85 10.40
C HIS A 615 -34.37 2.44 10.73
N GLU A 616 -35.09 1.42 10.24
CA GLU A 616 -34.75 0.00 10.45
C GLU A 616 -33.77 -0.49 9.37
N LEU A 617 -32.66 -1.07 9.83
CA LEU A 617 -31.65 -1.75 9.01
C LEU A 617 -32.11 -3.17 8.66
N ASP A 618 -31.42 -3.82 7.71
CA ASP A 618 -31.65 -5.22 7.34
C ASP A 618 -31.63 -6.18 8.55
N SER A 619 -30.88 -5.82 9.57
CA SER A 619 -30.79 -6.56 10.83
C SER A 619 -32.06 -6.46 11.72
N GLY A 620 -33.02 -5.62 11.36
CA GLY A 620 -34.22 -5.29 12.16
C GLY A 620 -33.93 -4.35 13.35
N LYS A 621 -32.70 -3.80 13.44
CA LYS A 621 -32.34 -2.78 14.44
C LYS A 621 -32.51 -1.39 13.85
N THR A 622 -32.84 -0.45 14.70
CA THR A 622 -32.82 0.95 14.28
C THR A 622 -31.38 1.45 14.14
N VAL A 623 -31.15 2.46 13.31
CA VAL A 623 -29.82 3.10 13.11
C VAL A 623 -29.22 3.48 14.46
N ILE A 624 -29.98 4.14 15.35
CA ILE A 624 -29.43 4.54 16.64
C ILE A 624 -29.06 3.33 17.52
N GLN A 625 -29.88 2.28 17.53
CA GLN A 625 -29.57 1.07 18.29
C GLN A 625 -28.36 0.35 17.73
N HIS A 626 -28.20 0.34 16.41
CA HIS A 626 -27.00 -0.20 15.77
C HIS A 626 -25.73 0.57 16.18
N ILE A 627 -25.79 1.92 16.22
CA ILE A 627 -24.66 2.75 16.68
C ILE A 627 -24.27 2.38 18.13
N TYR A 628 -25.24 2.25 19.03
CA TYR A 628 -24.96 1.83 20.39
C TYR A 628 -24.34 0.44 20.45
N ASP A 629 -24.98 -0.52 19.79
CA ASP A 629 -24.57 -1.92 19.80
C ASP A 629 -23.17 -2.14 19.22
N SER A 630 -22.86 -1.50 18.09
CA SER A 630 -21.53 -1.62 17.46
C SER A 630 -20.42 -1.14 18.39
N HIS A 631 -20.59 0.01 19.04
CA HIS A 631 -19.57 0.53 19.96
C HIS A 631 -19.38 -0.34 21.21
N PHE A 632 -20.46 -0.89 21.77
CA PHE A 632 -20.33 -1.86 22.89
C PHE A 632 -19.67 -3.16 22.42
N ARG A 633 -20.06 -3.68 21.24
CA ARG A 633 -19.49 -4.89 20.63
C ARG A 633 -18.01 -4.70 20.31
N GLY A 634 -17.63 -3.56 19.73
CA GLY A 634 -16.26 -3.24 19.37
C GLY A 634 -15.32 -3.26 20.59
N VAL A 635 -15.73 -2.65 21.71
CA VAL A 635 -14.95 -2.71 22.98
C VAL A 635 -14.81 -4.15 23.47
N ALA A 636 -15.86 -4.96 23.40
CA ALA A 636 -15.80 -6.36 23.79
C ALA A 636 -14.84 -7.16 22.89
N ALA A 637 -14.91 -6.91 21.57
CA ALA A 637 -14.05 -7.56 20.59
C ALA A 637 -12.55 -7.19 20.75
N VAL A 638 -12.23 -5.94 21.13
CA VAL A 638 -10.83 -5.57 21.45
C VAL A 638 -10.30 -6.35 22.66
N LYS A 639 -11.14 -6.64 23.65
CA LYS A 639 -10.75 -7.54 24.77
C LYS A 639 -10.48 -8.97 24.29
N GLU A 640 -11.29 -9.47 23.34
CA GLU A 640 -11.04 -10.78 22.73
C GLU A 640 -9.70 -10.80 21.97
N LEU A 641 -9.31 -9.71 21.28
CA LEU A 641 -7.98 -9.59 20.66
C LEU A 641 -6.86 -9.74 21.70
N GLN A 642 -7.01 -9.08 22.87
CA GLN A 642 -6.05 -9.24 23.97
C GLN A 642 -5.97 -10.69 24.48
N ASP A 643 -7.12 -11.37 24.59
CA ASP A 643 -7.17 -12.77 25.04
C ASP A 643 -6.51 -13.72 24.03
N HIS A 644 -6.74 -13.51 22.71
CA HIS A 644 -6.06 -14.26 21.68
C HIS A 644 -4.55 -14.06 21.71
N TRP A 645 -4.08 -12.81 21.86
CA TRP A 645 -2.65 -12.50 21.97
C TRP A 645 -2.02 -13.14 23.20
N LYS A 646 -2.71 -13.10 24.34
CA LYS A 646 -2.25 -13.69 25.60
C LYS A 646 -2.06 -15.22 25.54
N LYS A 647 -2.88 -15.95 24.77
CA LYS A 647 -2.77 -17.41 24.61
C LYS A 647 -1.42 -17.80 24.02
N ILE A 648 -0.89 -17.02 23.08
CA ILE A 648 0.34 -17.34 22.36
C ILE A 648 1.61 -16.75 22.99
N LYS A 649 1.54 -16.16 24.18
CA LYS A 649 2.64 -15.48 24.88
C LYS A 649 3.96 -16.24 24.91
N LYS A 650 3.93 -17.56 25.09
CA LYS A 650 5.13 -18.40 25.23
C LYS A 650 5.70 -18.88 23.90
N LYS A 651 5.00 -18.60 22.80
CA LYS A 651 5.30 -19.07 21.45
C LYS A 651 5.78 -17.95 20.52
N VAL A 652 5.71 -16.71 20.97
CA VAL A 652 6.11 -15.51 20.23
C VAL A 652 7.34 -14.90 20.87
N ASP A 653 8.19 -14.27 20.05
CA ASP A 653 9.36 -13.53 20.53
C ASP A 653 8.96 -12.52 21.61
N PRO A 654 9.69 -12.43 22.74
CA PRO A 654 9.32 -11.57 23.87
C PRO A 654 9.27 -10.07 23.51
N GLU A 655 10.13 -9.57 22.64
CA GLU A 655 10.13 -8.17 22.20
C GLU A 655 8.87 -7.86 21.39
N ILE A 656 8.53 -8.73 20.44
CA ILE A 656 7.31 -8.64 19.64
C ILE A 656 6.08 -8.74 20.54
N TYR A 657 6.07 -9.71 21.48
CA TYR A 657 4.95 -9.89 22.39
C TYR A 657 4.66 -8.62 23.20
N GLN A 658 5.69 -8.01 23.79
CA GLN A 658 5.56 -6.80 24.60
C GLN A 658 5.08 -5.60 23.79
N ASN A 659 5.58 -5.42 22.56
CA ASN A 659 5.13 -4.35 21.66
C ASN A 659 3.63 -4.47 21.39
N VAL A 660 3.17 -5.64 20.95
CA VAL A 660 1.76 -5.85 20.59
C VAL A 660 0.85 -5.79 21.82
N GLU A 661 1.26 -6.34 22.96
CA GLU A 661 0.50 -6.26 24.23
C GLU A 661 0.28 -4.80 24.65
N ALA A 662 1.32 -3.96 24.55
CA ALA A 662 1.21 -2.52 24.85
C ALA A 662 0.26 -1.81 23.88
N ARG A 663 0.31 -2.13 22.58
CA ARG A 663 -0.57 -1.57 21.56
C ARG A 663 -2.03 -1.97 21.76
N LEU A 664 -2.31 -3.25 22.01
CA LEU A 664 -3.67 -3.72 22.28
C LEU A 664 -4.27 -3.12 23.58
N LYS A 665 -3.43 -2.80 24.56
CA LYS A 665 -3.89 -2.06 25.75
C LYS A 665 -4.29 -0.62 25.40
N MET A 666 -3.46 0.08 24.62
CA MET A 666 -3.80 1.44 24.12
C MET A 666 -5.09 1.40 23.29
N GLN A 667 -5.25 0.41 22.42
CA GLN A 667 -6.45 0.23 21.60
C GLN A 667 -7.70 0.01 22.45
N LEU A 668 -7.61 -0.74 23.53
CA LEU A 668 -8.75 -0.92 24.45
C LEU A 668 -9.14 0.40 25.11
N ASP A 669 -8.17 1.17 25.59
CA ASP A 669 -8.44 2.49 26.19
C ASP A 669 -9.07 3.43 25.17
N SER A 670 -8.57 3.46 23.92
CA SER A 670 -9.12 4.20 22.79
C SER A 670 -10.55 3.75 22.46
N ALA A 671 -10.80 2.45 22.34
CA ALA A 671 -12.12 1.89 22.02
C ALA A 671 -13.18 2.24 23.09
N VAL A 672 -12.80 2.24 24.37
CA VAL A 672 -13.67 2.69 25.46
C VAL A 672 -14.00 4.18 25.33
N GLU A 673 -13.02 5.01 25.04
CA GLU A 673 -13.21 6.46 24.82
C GLU A 673 -14.15 6.72 23.63
N TRP A 674 -13.94 6.04 22.50
CA TRP A 674 -14.82 6.12 21.34
C TRP A 674 -16.26 5.75 21.67
N ARG A 675 -16.47 4.58 22.31
CA ARG A 675 -17.80 4.14 22.73
C ARG A 675 -18.51 5.19 23.59
N ASP A 676 -17.81 5.69 24.60
CA ASP A 676 -18.43 6.61 25.57
C ASP A 676 -18.76 7.96 24.94
N GLN A 677 -17.88 8.52 24.11
CA GLN A 677 -18.12 9.81 23.45
C GLN A 677 -19.17 9.71 22.35
N VAL A 678 -19.07 8.70 21.46
CA VAL A 678 -20.01 8.56 20.32
C VAL A 678 -21.40 8.24 20.81
N ASN A 679 -21.56 7.26 21.72
CA ASN A 679 -22.88 6.90 22.23
C ASN A 679 -23.52 8.08 23.00
N THR A 680 -22.76 8.81 23.82
CA THR A 680 -23.26 9.99 24.52
C THR A 680 -23.72 11.09 23.56
N TYR A 681 -22.93 11.35 22.51
CA TYR A 681 -23.27 12.35 21.51
C TYR A 681 -24.59 12.02 20.79
N PHE A 682 -24.72 10.80 20.27
CA PHE A 682 -25.92 10.40 19.53
C PHE A 682 -27.15 10.21 20.42
N HIS A 683 -26.96 9.78 21.66
CA HIS A 683 -28.05 9.77 22.66
C HIS A 683 -28.59 11.19 22.92
N ARG A 684 -27.72 12.16 23.11
CA ARG A 684 -28.11 13.56 23.31
C ARG A 684 -28.85 14.18 22.11
N ILE A 685 -28.41 13.86 20.88
CA ILE A 685 -29.02 14.44 19.68
C ILE A 685 -30.36 13.76 19.36
N SER A 686 -30.43 12.44 19.42
CA SER A 686 -31.61 11.66 19.07
C SER A 686 -32.68 11.69 20.15
N GLY A 687 -32.29 11.81 21.43
CA GLY A 687 -33.21 11.65 22.57
C GLY A 687 -33.75 10.23 22.73
N ILE A 688 -33.13 9.22 22.11
CA ILE A 688 -33.59 7.82 22.13
C ILE A 688 -32.66 7.00 23.02
N ASP A 689 -33.26 6.35 24.02
CA ASP A 689 -32.53 5.50 24.97
C ASP A 689 -32.07 4.18 24.32
N ASP A 690 -31.01 3.60 24.91
CA ASP A 690 -30.56 2.26 24.55
C ASP A 690 -31.57 1.19 25.01
N GLN A 691 -31.93 0.28 24.11
CA GLN A 691 -32.91 -0.79 24.41
C GLN A 691 -32.45 -1.76 25.52
N TYR A 692 -31.17 -1.79 25.85
CA TYR A 692 -30.59 -2.68 26.84
C TYR A 692 -30.21 -1.98 28.15
N ASP A 693 -30.62 -0.74 28.35
CA ASP A 693 -30.29 0.06 29.54
C ASP A 693 -28.78 0.09 29.88
N ARG A 694 -27.91 -0.03 28.88
CA ARG A 694 -26.45 0.06 29.07
C ARG A 694 -26.09 1.51 29.42
N LYS A 695 -25.05 1.65 30.24
CA LYS A 695 -24.64 2.99 30.67
C LYS A 695 -24.13 3.82 29.50
N ILE A 696 -24.85 4.88 29.18
CA ILE A 696 -24.43 6.00 28.32
C ILE A 696 -24.33 7.23 29.24
N TYR A 697 -23.32 8.08 29.06
CA TYR A 697 -22.97 9.15 30.01
C TYR A 697 -23.69 10.47 29.72
#